data_f685d70f369f40c7ff101b4882b85cfc
#
_entry.id   f685d70f369f40c7ff101b4882b85cfc
#
_cell.length_a   1.000
_cell.length_b   1.000
_cell.length_c   1.000
_cell.angle_alpha   90.00
_cell.angle_beta   90.00
_cell.angle_gamma   90.00
#
_symmetry.space_group_name_H-M   'P 1'
#
loop_
_entity.id
_entity.type
_entity.pdbx_description
1 polymer ?
#
loop_
_entity_poly.entity_id
_entity_poly.type
_entity_poly.pdbx_seq_one_letter_code
_entity_poly.pdbx_strand_id
1 'polypeptide(L)'
;MFAAGSAAVLQLGAAHAQQPATEAAGEVAPTVVQVTGQALGKGEARANSVIDLAVIAEQPAGLDPLKLLARVPGMQVSSSDALTGSFSMRLSMRGFNKEQIGISIDGIPNGSTLSNGGTMPNRLGDPANLVRVDASQTAGDLGTPSNQALGGYIDFKTRDPSKERGGEIELATGSFGYRRGFVRVDTGKSAAGTSAYMDYSHEYVRTWPGDESGRNSRRHADLRVLQDLGGGSSLRGTVSYNKFSDNDYDAVALLAESSRLYKATFYGNPTTDGLTDHWTGNPAIDQNYRGTRGINSEDILAHVDWTQRFGQSGKLTVKPYWHKQEGNGWFYVPYVQLPSNGQVYSVVAPGARPTATVQECYQNQYRRDANGALIPVGAVTIPPGSSSAALSSAGCPAAARYAMNPVSQWGAREASTRRSDNAIDRKGTLAEVSDSLGEHQRIRVGGWIERTKRDKDRNWFAVTDPKVSGAFEESALYSITQDRHYSSDTAMVYAQDKVSLLDDRLLLDLGATYQRFKEDYSSPVEFSGTRSLKVSSKLLPKLAALYRVNDDWEVFASGSKNFSAIPDSVFEGTAAVDSKNGIKPETSVNKDVGVRWTSDNGYGAALTAYKIAYRDRISIQNGNPNGDIFSRDATTTFANQGGISSEGVELTLRAMGTAYELYANASYNDAHYSSDTPAEGIKSGDPVLGAPRRSAFVEATWKPTPEWRLTANAHYVGEAAGTYGTVANTVIAGGPAVYPRQYMPAYTLVGLNFTYKPRGSLFGYGSRTEFALNVDNLFDRHYLGGVGAELSSSNPLTTGRYFLGSPRTLYASMRVRF
;
A
#
# COMPACT_ATOMS: atom_id res chain seq x y z
N MET A 1 -13.63 -2.56 32.13
CA MET A 1 -14.06 -3.66 33.04
C MET A 1 -13.51 -4.94 32.44
N PHE A 2 -12.52 -5.49 33.08
CA PHE A 2 -11.90 -6.76 32.68
C PHE A 2 -12.72 -7.91 33.23
N ALA A 3 -13.16 -8.84 32.36
CA ALA A 3 -13.69 -10.13 32.77
C ALA A 3 -12.63 -11.20 32.47
N ALA A 4 -12.23 -11.89 33.53
CA ALA A 4 -11.27 -12.98 33.50
C ALA A 4 -11.92 -14.24 32.89
N GLY A 5 -11.27 -14.85 31.92
CA GLY A 5 -11.57 -16.16 31.39
C GLY A 5 -10.46 -17.15 31.75
N SER A 6 -10.83 -18.17 32.50
CA SER A 6 -9.96 -19.20 33.09
C SER A 6 -9.27 -20.07 32.05
N ALA A 7 -7.95 -20.22 32.17
CA ALA A 7 -7.14 -21.19 31.43
C ALA A 7 -7.23 -22.56 32.13
N ALA A 8 -7.71 -23.57 31.41
CA ALA A 8 -7.62 -24.96 31.82
C ALA A 8 -6.26 -25.55 31.40
N VAL A 9 -5.46 -25.93 32.35
CA VAL A 9 -4.18 -26.62 32.18
C VAL A 9 -4.49 -28.13 32.06
N LEU A 10 -4.20 -28.68 30.87
CA LEU A 10 -4.15 -30.13 30.68
C LEU A 10 -2.76 -30.64 31.04
N GLN A 11 -2.66 -31.35 32.16
CA GLN A 11 -1.49 -32.14 32.50
C GLN A 11 -1.55 -33.48 31.73
N LEU A 12 -0.56 -33.73 30.87
CA LEU A 12 -0.28 -35.06 30.32
C LEU A 12 1.00 -35.59 30.95
N GLY A 13 0.84 -36.76 31.59
CA GLY A 13 1.87 -37.43 32.36
C GLY A 13 3.02 -37.95 31.51
N ALA A 14 4.21 -37.91 32.09
CA ALA A 14 5.44 -38.44 31.53
C ALA A 14 5.53 -39.96 31.69
N ALA A 15 5.77 -40.65 30.58
CA ALA A 15 6.24 -42.02 30.58
C ALA A 15 7.74 -42.04 30.21
N HIS A 16 8.55 -42.54 31.11
CA HIS A 16 9.98 -42.80 30.89
C HIS A 16 10.17 -44.03 30.02
N ALA A 17 10.98 -43.89 28.97
CA ALA A 17 11.62 -45.05 28.33
C ALA A 17 13.07 -44.69 28.00
N GLN A 18 13.96 -45.63 28.38
CA GLN A 18 15.40 -45.56 28.28
C GLN A 18 15.92 -45.58 26.84
N GLN A 19 17.04 -44.86 26.62
CA GLN A 19 17.86 -44.91 25.39
C GLN A 19 18.58 -46.25 25.22
N PRO A 20 18.96 -46.58 24.00
CA PRO A 20 20.36 -46.88 23.72
C PRO A 20 21.01 -45.97 22.70
N ALA A 21 22.27 -45.71 22.94
CA ALA A 21 23.17 -44.95 22.12
C ALA A 21 23.49 -45.65 20.80
N THR A 22 23.43 -44.97 19.66
CA THR A 22 24.21 -45.33 18.47
C THR A 22 24.47 -44.10 17.60
N GLU A 23 25.75 -43.90 17.40
CA GLU A 23 26.49 -43.27 16.31
C GLU A 23 25.92 -42.13 15.49
N ALA A 24 26.69 -41.04 15.48
CA ALA A 24 26.59 -39.87 14.69
C ALA A 24 26.61 -40.16 13.17
N ALA A 25 25.47 -40.01 12.51
CA ALA A 25 25.43 -39.69 11.10
C ALA A 25 25.54 -38.16 10.98
N GLY A 26 26.52 -37.71 10.23
CA GLY A 26 26.83 -36.29 10.11
C GLY A 26 25.62 -35.48 9.72
N GLU A 27 25.24 -34.60 10.62
CA GLU A 27 24.31 -33.51 10.36
C GLU A 27 24.96 -32.63 9.29
N VAL A 28 24.49 -32.72 8.05
CA VAL A 28 24.73 -31.66 7.07
C VAL A 28 24.02 -30.45 7.64
N ALA A 29 24.77 -29.62 8.36
CA ALA A 29 24.31 -28.31 8.77
C ALA A 29 23.70 -27.62 7.55
N PRO A 30 22.47 -27.07 7.65
CA PRO A 30 21.97 -26.25 6.57
C PRO A 30 23.03 -25.18 6.38
N THR A 31 23.62 -25.14 5.18
CA THR A 31 24.54 -24.09 4.79
C THR A 31 23.76 -22.82 4.94
N VAL A 32 23.96 -22.11 6.05
CA VAL A 32 23.51 -20.75 6.20
C VAL A 32 24.30 -19.99 5.15
N VAL A 33 23.73 -19.88 3.97
CA VAL A 33 24.20 -18.92 2.99
C VAL A 33 24.02 -17.59 3.69
N GLN A 34 25.11 -17.08 4.24
CA GLN A 34 25.17 -15.75 4.80
C GLN A 34 24.95 -14.79 3.61
N VAL A 35 23.69 -14.52 3.29
CA VAL A 35 23.31 -13.60 2.21
C VAL A 35 23.60 -12.20 2.73
N THR A 36 24.83 -11.78 2.55
CA THR A 36 25.27 -10.42 2.84
C THR A 36 24.96 -9.56 1.63
N GLY A 37 23.97 -8.66 1.76
CA GLY A 37 23.56 -7.73 0.71
C GLY A 37 22.35 -8.19 -0.12
N GLN A 38 21.98 -7.40 -1.11
CA GLN A 38 20.86 -7.68 -1.99
C GLN A 38 21.17 -8.83 -2.95
N ALA A 39 20.40 -9.91 -2.88
CA ALA A 39 20.57 -11.05 -3.76
C ALA A 39 20.05 -10.73 -5.17
N LEU A 40 20.81 -11.16 -6.19
CA LEU A 40 20.45 -10.99 -7.62
C LEU A 40 19.41 -12.02 -8.10
N GLY A 41 18.78 -12.77 -7.19
CA GLY A 41 17.85 -13.84 -7.52
C GLY A 41 18.55 -15.11 -8.06
N LYS A 42 19.81 -15.38 -7.69
CA LYS A 42 20.53 -16.60 -8.09
C LYS A 42 19.71 -17.83 -7.73
N GLY A 43 19.59 -18.78 -8.67
CA GLY A 43 18.78 -19.98 -8.50
C GLY A 43 17.27 -19.83 -8.76
N GLU A 44 16.77 -18.60 -8.99
CA GLU A 44 15.37 -18.35 -9.31
C GLU A 44 15.14 -18.32 -10.83
N ALA A 45 14.16 -19.09 -11.30
CA ALA A 45 13.85 -19.15 -12.74
C ALA A 45 13.03 -17.93 -13.25
N ARG A 46 13.02 -16.82 -12.52
CA ARG A 46 12.27 -15.60 -12.82
C ARG A 46 12.99 -14.35 -12.32
N ALA A 47 12.53 -13.17 -12.76
CA ALA A 47 12.98 -11.91 -12.19
C ALA A 47 12.51 -11.79 -10.74
N ASN A 48 13.44 -11.72 -9.82
CA ASN A 48 13.21 -11.59 -8.38
C ASN A 48 14.35 -10.82 -7.72
N SER A 49 14.00 -9.90 -6.85
CA SER A 49 14.95 -9.13 -6.04
C SER A 49 14.71 -9.40 -4.57
N VAL A 50 15.77 -9.63 -3.83
CA VAL A 50 15.70 -9.89 -2.39
C VAL A 50 16.46 -8.81 -1.65
N ILE A 51 15.80 -8.17 -0.69
CA ILE A 51 16.41 -7.25 0.27
C ILE A 51 16.50 -7.99 1.61
N ASP A 52 17.70 -8.21 2.06
CA ASP A 52 17.97 -8.99 3.26
C ASP A 52 18.13 -8.13 4.52
N LEU A 53 18.31 -8.81 5.66
CA LEU A 53 18.48 -8.17 6.96
C LEU A 53 19.68 -7.20 7.00
N ALA A 54 20.77 -7.48 6.27
CA ALA A 54 21.93 -6.60 6.29
C ALA A 54 21.61 -5.22 5.72
N VAL A 55 20.86 -5.16 4.64
CA VAL A 55 20.37 -3.90 4.05
C VAL A 55 19.31 -3.25 4.92
N ILE A 56 18.36 -4.03 5.46
CA ILE A 56 17.27 -3.51 6.29
C ILE A 56 17.80 -2.87 7.58
N ALA A 57 18.78 -3.50 8.22
CA ALA A 57 19.36 -3.04 9.47
C ALA A 57 20.08 -1.69 9.38
N GLU A 58 20.46 -1.27 8.17
CA GLU A 58 21.17 -0.01 7.91
C GLU A 58 20.25 1.17 7.64
N GLN A 59 18.97 0.89 7.47
CA GLN A 59 18.02 1.95 7.19
C GLN A 59 17.69 2.79 8.43
N PRO A 60 17.20 4.02 8.25
CA PRO A 60 16.72 4.83 9.37
C PRO A 60 15.72 4.08 10.24
N ALA A 61 15.83 4.25 11.55
CA ALA A 61 14.91 3.66 12.52
C ALA A 61 13.45 4.08 12.22
N GLY A 62 12.53 3.11 12.04
CA GLY A 62 11.13 3.38 11.75
C GLY A 62 10.82 3.66 10.27
N LEU A 63 11.78 3.47 9.36
CA LEU A 63 11.53 3.63 7.92
C LEU A 63 10.38 2.74 7.45
N ASP A 64 9.44 3.34 6.70
CA ASP A 64 8.37 2.55 6.07
C ASP A 64 8.97 1.47 5.15
N PRO A 65 8.57 0.19 5.33
CA PRO A 65 9.12 -0.92 4.55
C PRO A 65 9.00 -0.76 3.03
N LEU A 66 7.99 -0.06 2.54
CA LEU A 66 7.83 0.19 1.11
C LEU A 66 8.96 1.04 0.53
N LYS A 67 9.59 1.91 1.32
CA LYS A 67 10.73 2.73 0.86
C LYS A 67 11.97 1.91 0.53
N LEU A 68 12.13 0.74 1.13
CA LEU A 68 13.19 -0.21 0.77
C LEU A 68 13.15 -0.60 -0.71
N LEU A 69 11.96 -0.60 -1.28
CA LEU A 69 11.73 -1.03 -2.67
C LEU A 69 12.30 -0.08 -3.72
N ALA A 70 12.71 1.13 -3.36
CA ALA A 70 13.46 2.02 -4.25
C ALA A 70 14.78 1.38 -4.77
N ARG A 71 15.28 0.36 -4.07
CA ARG A 71 16.45 -0.45 -4.47
C ARG A 71 16.12 -1.53 -5.49
N VAL A 72 14.85 -1.81 -5.76
CA VAL A 72 14.43 -2.86 -6.71
C VAL A 72 14.36 -2.27 -8.11
N PRO A 73 14.99 -2.89 -9.12
CA PRO A 73 14.91 -2.41 -10.50
C PRO A 73 13.45 -2.31 -10.97
N GLY A 74 13.14 -1.28 -11.73
CA GLY A 74 11.77 -1.07 -12.27
C GLY A 74 10.73 -0.64 -11.25
N MET A 75 11.11 -0.44 -9.98
CA MET A 75 10.22 0.07 -8.94
C MET A 75 10.40 1.56 -8.70
N GLN A 76 9.28 2.22 -8.46
CA GLN A 76 9.24 3.62 -8.04
C GLN A 76 8.47 3.70 -6.73
N VAL A 77 9.08 4.32 -5.74
CA VAL A 77 8.46 4.59 -4.44
C VAL A 77 8.65 6.05 -4.13
N SER A 78 7.57 6.71 -3.79
CA SER A 78 7.60 8.10 -3.37
C SER A 78 6.60 8.36 -2.25
N SER A 79 6.91 9.33 -1.42
CA SER A 79 6.06 9.78 -0.32
C SER A 79 6.38 11.24 -0.01
N SER A 80 5.37 12.00 0.35
CA SER A 80 5.60 13.35 0.92
C SER A 80 6.21 13.27 2.31
N ASP A 81 5.92 12.21 3.05
CA ASP A 81 6.57 11.92 4.33
C ASP A 81 7.93 11.25 4.09
N ALA A 82 8.97 11.76 4.73
CA ALA A 82 10.33 11.28 4.49
C ALA A 82 10.64 9.93 5.14
N LEU A 83 9.97 9.56 6.20
CA LEU A 83 10.32 8.37 6.99
C LEU A 83 9.13 7.45 7.25
N THR A 84 8.06 7.96 7.82
CA THR A 84 6.89 7.16 8.20
C THR A 84 5.99 6.89 6.99
N GLY A 85 5.20 5.83 7.06
CA GLY A 85 4.21 5.54 6.03
C GLY A 85 3.02 6.48 6.15
N SER A 86 2.87 7.40 5.24
CA SER A 86 1.69 8.25 5.11
C SER A 86 0.80 7.78 3.96
N PHE A 87 -0.42 8.30 3.92
CA PHE A 87 -1.35 8.04 2.83
C PHE A 87 -0.86 8.60 1.47
N SER A 88 0.12 9.50 1.50
CA SER A 88 0.80 10.01 0.30
C SER A 88 1.73 8.99 -0.39
N MET A 89 1.98 7.83 0.21
CA MET A 89 2.84 6.79 -0.36
C MET A 89 2.31 6.32 -1.71
N ARG A 90 3.18 6.38 -2.71
CA ARG A 90 2.94 5.88 -4.06
C ARG A 90 3.94 4.80 -4.39
N LEU A 91 3.45 3.73 -4.97
CA LEU A 91 4.24 2.57 -5.38
C LEU A 91 3.85 2.22 -6.81
N SER A 92 4.83 2.06 -7.67
CA SER A 92 4.64 1.44 -8.98
C SER A 92 5.80 0.51 -9.32
N MET A 93 5.50 -0.52 -10.10
CA MET A 93 6.45 -1.50 -10.61
C MET A 93 6.19 -1.68 -12.11
N ARG A 94 7.19 -1.39 -12.94
CA ARG A 94 7.08 -1.55 -14.40
C ARG A 94 5.84 -0.86 -15.01
N GLY A 95 5.40 0.28 -14.43
CA GLY A 95 4.20 1.01 -14.84
C GLY A 95 2.88 0.53 -14.23
N PHE A 96 2.88 -0.50 -13.39
CA PHE A 96 1.72 -0.93 -12.62
C PHE A 96 1.75 -0.28 -11.24
N ASN A 97 0.62 0.23 -10.80
CA ASN A 97 0.50 0.89 -9.50
C ASN A 97 0.18 -0.12 -8.38
N LYS A 98 0.09 0.37 -7.15
CA LYS A 98 -0.14 -0.44 -5.95
C LYS A 98 -1.40 -1.33 -6.04
N GLU A 99 -2.45 -0.87 -6.71
CA GLU A 99 -3.71 -1.61 -6.88
C GLU A 99 -3.58 -2.83 -7.81
N GLN A 100 -2.47 -2.94 -8.52
CA GLN A 100 -2.15 -4.02 -9.48
C GLN A 100 -0.94 -4.86 -9.03
N ILE A 101 -0.46 -4.62 -7.81
CA ILE A 101 0.66 -5.34 -7.20
C ILE A 101 0.15 -6.07 -5.96
N GLY A 102 0.44 -7.37 -5.86
CA GLY A 102 0.15 -8.14 -4.66
C GLY A 102 1.15 -7.81 -3.55
N ILE A 103 0.67 -7.63 -2.33
CA ILE A 103 1.50 -7.39 -1.15
C ILE A 103 1.09 -8.34 -0.05
N SER A 104 2.08 -8.94 0.63
CA SER A 104 1.86 -9.78 1.81
C SER A 104 2.86 -9.48 2.92
N ILE A 105 2.51 -9.90 4.12
CA ILE A 105 3.43 -9.99 5.25
C ILE A 105 3.39 -11.42 5.80
N ASP A 106 4.55 -12.04 5.93
CA ASP A 106 4.69 -13.47 6.29
C ASP A 106 3.82 -14.39 5.40
N GLY A 107 3.62 -14.02 4.12
CA GLY A 107 2.77 -14.74 3.16
C GLY A 107 1.26 -14.51 3.33
N ILE A 108 0.82 -13.71 4.30
CA ILE A 108 -0.59 -13.33 4.46
C ILE A 108 -0.86 -12.11 3.60
N PRO A 109 -1.87 -12.14 2.70
CA PRO A 109 -2.18 -10.97 1.88
C PRO A 109 -2.58 -9.78 2.75
N ASN A 110 -2.14 -8.59 2.36
CA ASN A 110 -2.38 -7.36 3.12
C ASN A 110 -3.82 -6.82 3.05
N GLY A 111 -4.71 -7.55 2.42
CA GLY A 111 -6.13 -7.25 2.33
C GLY A 111 -6.63 -7.05 0.93
N SER A 112 -7.92 -6.72 0.85
CA SER A 112 -8.54 -6.41 -0.43
C SER A 112 -8.02 -5.10 -0.96
N THR A 113 -7.39 -5.18 -2.05
CA THR A 113 -6.84 -4.08 -2.81
C THR A 113 -7.84 -3.48 -3.76
N LEU A 114 -8.98 -4.12 -3.91
CA LEU A 114 -10.10 -3.62 -4.71
C LEU A 114 -10.58 -2.26 -4.16
N SER A 115 -10.16 -1.91 -2.95
CA SER A 115 -10.27 -0.55 -2.39
C SER A 115 -8.92 -0.09 -1.83
N ASN A 116 -8.20 0.73 -2.56
CA ASN A 116 -6.98 1.44 -2.13
C ASN A 116 -5.71 0.59 -1.90
N GLY A 117 -5.59 -0.58 -2.52
CA GLY A 117 -4.35 -1.37 -2.51
C GLY A 117 -4.01 -2.04 -1.17
N GLY A 118 -4.99 -2.32 -0.33
CA GLY A 118 -4.81 -3.03 0.93
C GLY A 118 -4.15 -2.23 2.05
N THR A 119 -3.97 -2.88 3.18
CA THR A 119 -3.31 -2.31 4.37
C THR A 119 -1.81 -2.14 4.15
N MET A 120 -1.23 -1.04 4.62
CA MET A 120 0.21 -0.81 4.51
C MET A 120 0.99 -1.82 5.38
N PRO A 121 2.15 -2.34 4.91
CA PRO A 121 2.90 -3.37 5.65
C PRO A 121 3.30 -2.96 7.06
N ASN A 122 3.64 -1.69 7.30
CA ASN A 122 4.00 -1.17 8.62
C ASN A 122 2.85 -1.18 9.63
N ARG A 123 1.61 -1.40 9.19
CA ARG A 123 0.45 -1.59 10.09
C ARG A 123 0.28 -3.04 10.52
N LEU A 124 0.92 -3.98 9.83
CA LEU A 124 0.81 -5.41 10.09
C LEU A 124 2.06 -6.01 10.72
N GLY A 125 3.15 -5.23 10.83
CA GLY A 125 4.39 -5.60 11.49
C GLY A 125 5.31 -4.39 11.68
N ASP A 126 6.09 -4.37 12.76
CA ASP A 126 7.05 -3.30 12.99
C ASP A 126 8.26 -3.42 12.04
N PRO A 127 8.74 -2.31 11.43
CA PRO A 127 9.93 -2.32 10.59
C PRO A 127 11.18 -2.91 11.26
N ALA A 128 11.33 -2.77 12.60
CA ALA A 128 12.44 -3.35 13.35
C ALA A 128 12.42 -4.89 13.38
N ASN A 129 11.27 -5.50 13.09
CA ASN A 129 11.11 -6.95 13.02
C ASN A 129 11.30 -7.51 11.60
N LEU A 130 11.45 -6.69 10.58
CA LEU A 130 11.70 -7.17 9.23
C LEU A 130 13.08 -7.82 9.12
N VAL A 131 13.12 -8.93 8.39
CA VAL A 131 14.37 -9.65 8.08
C VAL A 131 14.60 -9.82 6.59
N ARG A 132 13.55 -9.72 5.79
CA ARG A 132 13.63 -9.95 4.35
C ARG A 132 12.46 -9.32 3.62
N VAL A 133 12.71 -8.81 2.43
CA VAL A 133 11.67 -8.42 1.47
C VAL A 133 11.96 -9.14 0.16
N ASP A 134 10.99 -9.92 -0.29
CA ASP A 134 11.01 -10.60 -1.59
C ASP A 134 10.14 -9.81 -2.57
N ALA A 135 10.75 -9.20 -3.57
CA ALA A 135 10.07 -8.46 -4.62
C ALA A 135 10.18 -9.20 -5.96
N SER A 136 9.09 -9.83 -6.36
CA SER A 136 8.98 -10.45 -7.67
C SER A 136 8.43 -9.42 -8.67
N GLN A 137 9.20 -9.10 -9.69
CA GLN A 137 8.78 -8.24 -10.79
C GLN A 137 7.83 -8.95 -11.77
N THR A 138 7.47 -10.19 -11.49
CA THR A 138 6.36 -10.94 -12.06
C THR A 138 5.25 -11.09 -11.01
N ALA A 139 4.16 -11.78 -11.31
CA ALA A 139 3.05 -11.99 -10.37
C ALA A 139 3.35 -12.96 -9.19
N GLY A 140 4.60 -13.10 -8.80
CA GLY A 140 5.02 -13.92 -7.68
C GLY A 140 5.10 -15.42 -8.00
N ASP A 141 5.26 -16.22 -6.96
CA ASP A 141 5.24 -17.69 -7.02
C ASP A 141 3.80 -18.20 -7.23
N LEU A 142 3.63 -19.48 -7.58
CA LEU A 142 2.32 -20.09 -7.82
C LEU A 142 1.41 -20.05 -6.60
N GLY A 143 1.94 -20.26 -5.42
CA GLY A 143 1.20 -20.22 -4.16
C GLY A 143 0.91 -18.84 -3.61
N THR A 144 1.19 -17.79 -4.35
CA THR A 144 1.03 -16.39 -3.94
C THR A 144 -0.44 -16.00 -3.80
N PRO A 145 -0.94 -15.70 -2.58
CA PRO A 145 -2.32 -15.33 -2.37
C PRO A 145 -2.54 -13.86 -2.76
N SER A 146 -3.27 -13.62 -3.84
CA SER A 146 -3.63 -12.26 -4.24
C SER A 146 -4.82 -12.25 -5.19
N ASN A 147 -5.68 -11.26 -5.03
CA ASN A 147 -6.79 -10.98 -5.95
C ASN A 147 -6.42 -9.96 -7.04
N GLN A 148 -5.14 -9.53 -7.16
CA GLN A 148 -4.76 -8.38 -7.99
C GLN A 148 -3.33 -8.37 -8.53
N ALA A 149 -2.52 -9.39 -8.30
CA ALA A 149 -1.10 -9.40 -8.69
C ALA A 149 -0.94 -9.48 -10.23
N LEU A 150 -1.27 -8.39 -10.95
CA LEU A 150 -1.13 -8.30 -12.40
C LEU A 150 0.31 -7.95 -12.82
N GLY A 151 0.96 -7.00 -12.09
CA GLY A 151 2.26 -6.44 -12.45
C GLY A 151 3.41 -6.90 -11.57
N GLY A 152 3.14 -7.44 -10.38
CA GLY A 152 4.18 -7.88 -9.46
C GLY A 152 3.65 -8.36 -8.13
N TYR A 153 4.57 -8.84 -7.28
CA TYR A 153 4.25 -9.29 -5.93
C TYR A 153 5.39 -9.02 -4.95
N ILE A 154 5.06 -8.58 -3.74
CA ILE A 154 6.00 -8.24 -2.70
C ILE A 154 5.61 -8.96 -1.41
N ASP A 155 6.54 -9.70 -0.80
CA ASP A 155 6.35 -10.35 0.49
C ASP A 155 7.35 -9.81 1.51
N PHE A 156 6.84 -9.26 2.61
CA PHE A 156 7.62 -8.80 3.76
C PHE A 156 7.68 -9.89 4.80
N LYS A 157 8.88 -10.27 5.23
CA LYS A 157 9.08 -11.33 6.22
C LYS A 157 9.61 -10.77 7.52
N THR A 158 8.96 -11.17 8.61
CA THR A 158 9.34 -10.78 9.96
C THR A 158 10.15 -11.88 10.63
N ARG A 159 10.94 -11.49 11.64
CA ARG A 159 11.86 -12.40 12.33
C ARG A 159 11.15 -13.37 13.27
N ASP A 160 11.78 -14.51 13.50
CA ASP A 160 11.42 -15.43 14.58
C ASP A 160 11.98 -14.94 15.93
N PRO A 161 11.43 -15.43 17.07
CA PRO A 161 12.02 -15.23 18.37
C PRO A 161 13.47 -15.72 18.44
N SER A 162 14.31 -14.96 19.16
CA SER A 162 15.71 -15.34 19.38
C SER A 162 15.80 -16.68 20.14
N LYS A 163 16.83 -17.48 19.81
CA LYS A 163 17.18 -18.67 20.59
C LYS A 163 17.86 -18.31 21.92
N GLU A 164 18.47 -17.14 21.99
CA GLU A 164 19.10 -16.58 23.18
C GLU A 164 18.17 -15.60 23.89
N ARG A 165 18.22 -15.60 25.21
CA ARG A 165 17.51 -14.60 26.00
C ARG A 165 18.18 -13.24 25.80
N GLY A 166 17.38 -12.19 25.63
CA GLY A 166 17.91 -10.87 25.41
C GLY A 166 16.84 -9.85 25.08
N GLY A 167 17.27 -8.73 24.53
CA GLY A 167 16.36 -7.67 24.12
C GLY A 167 17.03 -6.61 23.26
N GLU A 168 16.21 -5.68 22.81
CA GLU A 168 16.64 -4.54 22.00
C GLU A 168 15.89 -3.28 22.44
N ILE A 169 16.61 -2.19 22.60
CA ILE A 169 16.04 -0.85 22.77
C ILE A 169 16.57 0.00 21.63
N GLU A 170 15.65 0.72 20.94
CA GLU A 170 16.01 1.68 19.91
C GLU A 170 15.34 3.03 20.20
N LEU A 171 16.13 4.09 20.19
CA LEU A 171 15.66 5.47 20.30
C LEU A 171 16.08 6.24 19.05
N ALA A 172 15.19 7.04 18.50
CA ALA A 172 15.49 7.88 17.34
C ALA A 172 14.84 9.26 17.46
N THR A 173 15.51 10.24 16.84
CA THR A 173 15.03 11.62 16.70
C THR A 173 15.45 12.19 15.36
N GLY A 174 14.76 13.25 14.90
CA GLY A 174 15.11 13.82 13.61
C GLY A 174 14.31 15.09 13.25
N SER A 175 14.41 15.44 12.00
CA SER A 175 13.70 16.57 11.39
C SER A 175 12.20 16.51 11.65
N PHE A 176 11.54 17.64 11.64
CA PHE A 176 10.08 17.77 11.90
C PHE A 176 9.66 17.20 13.26
N GLY A 177 10.57 17.21 14.25
CA GLY A 177 10.30 16.67 15.58
C GLY A 177 10.07 15.16 15.61
N TYR A 178 10.61 14.43 14.63
CA TYR A 178 10.57 12.97 14.64
C TYR A 178 11.10 12.40 15.94
N ARG A 179 10.36 11.47 16.49
CA ARG A 179 10.71 10.72 17.70
C ARG A 179 10.19 9.30 17.57
N ARG A 180 11.05 8.34 17.87
CA ARG A 180 10.69 6.92 17.95
C ARG A 180 11.34 6.29 19.19
N GLY A 181 10.56 5.47 19.86
CA GLY A 181 11.03 4.50 20.84
C GLY A 181 10.57 3.12 20.44
N PHE A 182 11.44 2.15 20.52
CA PHE A 182 11.15 0.74 20.32
C PHE A 182 11.81 -0.07 21.43
N VAL A 183 11.10 -1.05 21.97
CA VAL A 183 11.62 -2.02 22.93
C VAL A 183 11.15 -3.41 22.54
N ARG A 184 12.07 -4.39 22.60
CA ARG A 184 11.79 -5.79 22.38
C ARG A 184 12.47 -6.64 23.44
N VAL A 185 11.78 -7.69 23.89
CA VAL A 185 12.30 -8.70 24.81
C VAL A 185 12.10 -10.08 24.23
N ASP A 186 13.15 -10.89 24.21
CA ASP A 186 13.17 -12.28 23.77
C ASP A 186 13.39 -13.19 24.98
N THR A 187 12.60 -14.25 25.09
CA THR A 187 12.70 -15.23 26.19
C THR A 187 13.91 -16.15 26.06
N GLY A 188 14.46 -16.27 24.85
CA GLY A 188 15.32 -17.40 24.48
C GLY A 188 14.52 -18.71 24.32
N LYS A 189 15.19 -19.75 23.82
CA LYS A 189 14.58 -21.07 23.64
C LYS A 189 14.65 -21.83 24.97
N SER A 190 13.49 -22.24 25.48
CA SER A 190 13.36 -23.07 26.67
C SER A 190 13.77 -24.52 26.40
N ALA A 191 13.97 -25.31 27.45
CA ALA A 191 14.20 -26.74 27.34
C ALA A 191 13.03 -27.50 26.67
N ALA A 192 11.81 -26.96 26.75
CA ALA A 192 10.63 -27.52 26.08
C ALA A 192 10.55 -27.10 24.58
N GLY A 193 11.52 -26.37 24.05
CA GLY A 193 11.57 -25.95 22.66
C GLY A 193 10.77 -24.69 22.34
N THR A 194 10.24 -23.98 23.35
CA THR A 194 9.45 -22.75 23.17
C THR A 194 10.37 -21.53 23.23
N SER A 195 10.20 -20.61 22.30
CA SER A 195 10.76 -19.23 22.37
C SER A 195 9.67 -18.22 22.03
N ALA A 196 9.80 -17.02 22.58
CA ALA A 196 8.85 -15.94 22.35
C ALA A 196 9.56 -14.58 22.34
N TYR A 197 8.96 -13.62 21.65
CA TYR A 197 9.26 -12.21 21.87
C TYR A 197 7.98 -11.40 21.99
N MET A 198 8.13 -10.27 22.64
CA MET A 198 7.15 -9.20 22.68
C MET A 198 7.87 -7.88 22.43
N ASP A 199 7.27 -7.01 21.65
CA ASP A 199 7.78 -5.65 21.45
C ASP A 199 6.67 -4.61 21.46
N TYR A 200 7.14 -3.37 21.58
CA TYR A 200 6.31 -2.19 21.46
C TYR A 200 7.11 -1.05 20.85
N SER A 201 6.48 -0.33 19.95
CA SER A 201 7.02 0.91 19.40
C SER A 201 6.02 2.06 19.45
N HIS A 202 6.55 3.26 19.55
CA HIS A 202 5.81 4.50 19.36
C HIS A 202 6.65 5.45 18.52
N GLU A 203 6.06 5.95 17.45
CA GLU A 203 6.67 6.97 16.61
C GLU A 203 5.73 8.17 16.40
N TYR A 204 6.35 9.32 16.20
CA TYR A 204 5.69 10.59 16.00
C TYR A 204 6.53 11.48 15.09
N VAL A 205 5.89 12.17 14.17
CA VAL A 205 6.52 13.19 13.31
C VAL A 205 5.46 14.26 12.98
N ARG A 206 5.91 15.49 12.83
CA ARG A 206 5.07 16.57 12.31
C ARG A 206 5.08 16.54 10.78
N THR A 207 3.98 16.91 10.18
CA THR A 207 3.92 17.05 8.71
C THR A 207 4.65 18.32 8.27
N TRP A 208 5.20 18.28 7.07
CA TRP A 208 5.78 19.45 6.39
C TRP A 208 5.00 19.68 5.07
N PRO A 209 5.04 20.79 4.38
CA PRO A 209 5.38 22.11 4.87
C PRO A 209 4.30 22.63 5.83
N GLY A 210 4.63 23.60 6.61
CA GLY A 210 3.68 24.27 7.50
C GLY A 210 4.22 24.41 8.93
N ASP A 211 3.41 25.06 9.73
CA ASP A 211 3.72 25.49 11.09
C ASP A 211 3.49 24.43 12.16
N GLU A 212 3.61 23.13 11.83
CA GLU A 212 3.43 22.07 12.81
C GLU A 212 1.96 21.61 13.05
N SER A 213 1.03 22.07 12.24
CA SER A 213 -0.39 21.80 12.42
C SER A 213 -0.79 20.34 12.18
N GLY A 214 -0.03 19.64 11.34
CA GLY A 214 -0.26 18.22 11.04
C GLY A 214 0.75 17.30 11.73
N ARG A 215 0.34 16.08 12.00
CA ARG A 215 1.16 15.07 12.65
C ARG A 215 0.84 13.66 12.16
N ASN A 216 1.85 12.81 12.16
CA ASN A 216 1.72 11.38 12.02
C ASN A 216 2.16 10.71 13.32
N SER A 217 1.39 9.78 13.80
CA SER A 217 1.71 9.02 15.00
C SER A 217 1.30 7.56 14.80
N ARG A 218 2.19 6.67 15.21
CA ARG A 218 1.93 5.23 15.17
C ARG A 218 2.34 4.58 16.50
N ARG A 219 1.52 3.67 16.98
CA ARG A 219 1.81 2.76 18.10
C ARG A 219 1.66 1.35 17.58
N HIS A 220 2.64 0.52 17.85
CA HIS A 220 2.65 -0.85 17.36
C HIS A 220 3.11 -1.80 18.46
N ALA A 221 2.56 -3.02 18.48
CA ALA A 221 3.01 -4.08 19.38
C ALA A 221 2.90 -5.43 18.66
N ASP A 222 3.94 -6.25 18.75
CA ASP A 222 3.96 -7.62 18.28
C ASP A 222 4.17 -8.59 19.45
N LEU A 223 3.47 -9.72 19.41
CA LEU A 223 3.74 -10.91 20.22
C LEU A 223 3.90 -12.09 19.30
N ARG A 224 5.03 -12.79 19.40
CA ARG A 224 5.27 -14.02 18.65
C ARG A 224 5.77 -15.11 19.55
N VAL A 225 5.18 -16.30 19.44
CA VAL A 225 5.57 -17.52 20.14
C VAL A 225 5.89 -18.59 19.09
N LEU A 226 7.04 -19.22 19.22
CA LEU A 226 7.48 -20.32 18.39
C LEU A 226 7.69 -21.57 19.28
N GLN A 227 6.96 -22.62 18.99
CA GLN A 227 7.16 -23.95 19.55
C GLN A 227 7.84 -24.84 18.53
N ASP A 228 9.03 -25.32 18.84
CA ASP A 228 9.71 -26.37 18.12
C ASP A 228 9.08 -27.71 18.51
N LEU A 229 8.56 -28.45 17.53
CA LEU A 229 7.92 -29.75 17.71
C LEU A 229 8.90 -30.91 17.43
N GLY A 230 10.15 -30.61 17.10
CA GLY A 230 11.17 -31.56 16.70
C GLY A 230 11.05 -32.01 15.23
N GLY A 231 12.09 -32.66 14.72
CA GLY A 231 12.13 -33.15 13.33
C GLY A 231 11.92 -32.06 12.26
N GLY A 232 12.17 -30.77 12.59
CA GLY A 232 11.91 -29.63 11.68
C GLY A 232 10.45 -29.25 11.60
N SER A 233 9.58 -29.78 12.47
CA SER A 233 8.18 -29.34 12.62
C SER A 233 8.08 -28.22 13.64
N SER A 234 7.13 -27.31 13.47
CA SER A 234 6.98 -26.15 14.35
C SER A 234 5.55 -25.60 14.35
N LEU A 235 5.21 -24.93 15.44
CA LEU A 235 3.99 -24.13 15.56
C LEU A 235 4.38 -22.70 15.96
N ARG A 236 3.97 -21.71 15.17
CA ARG A 236 4.22 -20.30 15.41
C ARG A 236 2.90 -19.57 15.53
N GLY A 237 2.68 -18.89 16.65
CA GLY A 237 1.57 -17.94 16.83
C GLY A 237 2.07 -16.50 16.80
N THR A 238 1.38 -15.63 16.11
CA THR A 238 1.70 -14.20 16.02
C THR A 238 0.45 -13.38 16.23
N VAL A 239 0.57 -12.30 16.99
CA VAL A 239 -0.45 -11.25 17.12
C VAL A 239 0.25 -9.90 16.96
N SER A 240 -0.21 -9.12 16.01
CA SER A 240 0.21 -7.74 15.76
C SER A 240 -0.95 -6.79 16.06
N TYR A 241 -0.67 -5.72 16.79
CA TYR A 241 -1.58 -4.61 17.05
C TYR A 241 -0.96 -3.31 16.54
N ASN A 242 -1.73 -2.51 15.83
CA ASN A 242 -1.29 -1.22 15.35
C ASN A 242 -2.39 -0.17 15.52
N LYS A 243 -1.99 1.03 15.95
CA LYS A 243 -2.85 2.22 15.95
C LYS A 243 -2.10 3.36 15.29
N PHE A 244 -2.72 3.93 14.27
CA PHE A 244 -2.13 4.93 13.40
C PHE A 244 -3.04 6.14 13.30
N SER A 245 -2.45 7.33 13.32
CA SER A 245 -3.10 8.62 13.07
C SER A 245 -2.21 9.46 12.17
N ASP A 246 -2.75 9.94 11.06
CA ASP A 246 -2.04 10.72 10.05
C ASP A 246 -2.88 11.94 9.65
N ASN A 247 -2.28 13.13 9.71
CA ASN A 247 -2.82 14.28 8.99
C ASN A 247 -2.27 14.25 7.57
N ASP A 248 -3.09 13.78 6.67
CA ASP A 248 -2.74 13.45 5.29
C ASP A 248 -2.02 14.57 4.53
N TYR A 249 -1.12 14.17 3.63
CA TYR A 249 -0.50 15.09 2.67
C TYR A 249 -1.41 15.23 1.44
N ASP A 250 -1.84 16.43 1.14
CA ASP A 250 -2.66 16.70 -0.03
C ASP A 250 -1.84 16.73 -1.32
N ALA A 251 -2.47 16.35 -2.41
CA ALA A 251 -1.94 16.54 -3.74
C ALA A 251 -2.28 17.95 -4.24
N VAL A 252 -1.30 18.61 -4.79
CA VAL A 252 -1.39 20.00 -5.26
C VAL A 252 -1.54 20.06 -6.78
N ALA A 253 -2.29 21.02 -7.28
CA ALA A 253 -2.42 21.28 -8.70
C ALA A 253 -1.23 22.10 -9.20
N LEU A 254 -0.65 21.71 -10.35
CA LEU A 254 0.30 22.54 -11.06
C LEU A 254 -0.43 23.45 -12.05
N LEU A 255 -0.18 24.73 -11.97
CA LEU A 255 -0.58 25.67 -13.02
C LEU A 255 0.36 25.48 -14.23
N ALA A 256 -0.11 25.75 -15.44
CA ALA A 256 0.57 25.36 -16.67
C ALA A 256 1.95 25.97 -16.95
N GLU A 257 2.26 27.10 -16.35
CA GLU A 257 3.62 27.68 -16.40
C GLU A 257 4.50 27.21 -15.23
N SER A 258 4.12 26.21 -14.56
CA SER A 258 4.49 25.86 -13.20
C SER A 258 5.85 25.22 -13.03
N SER A 259 6.60 24.91 -14.06
CA SER A 259 8.04 24.62 -13.86
C SER A 259 8.78 25.81 -13.21
N ARG A 260 8.24 27.03 -13.34
CA ARG A 260 8.71 28.24 -12.63
C ARG A 260 7.98 28.47 -11.30
N LEU A 261 6.68 28.23 -11.24
CA LEU A 261 5.86 28.34 -10.03
C LEU A 261 6.24 27.31 -8.98
N TYR A 262 6.61 26.11 -9.38
CA TYR A 262 7.09 25.06 -8.50
C TYR A 262 8.25 25.54 -7.58
N LYS A 263 9.15 26.37 -8.08
CA LYS A 263 10.23 26.92 -7.25
C LYS A 263 9.83 28.06 -6.32
N ALA A 264 8.83 28.85 -6.68
CA ALA A 264 8.50 30.06 -5.96
C ALA A 264 7.38 29.88 -4.94
N THR A 265 6.44 28.99 -5.21
CA THR A 265 5.16 28.92 -4.52
C THR A 265 5.07 27.80 -3.48
N PHE A 266 5.66 26.65 -3.70
CA PHE A 266 5.54 25.50 -2.78
C PHE A 266 6.22 25.70 -1.43
N TYR A 267 7.17 26.59 -1.35
CA TYR A 267 7.98 26.81 -0.16
C TYR A 267 7.87 28.22 0.42
N GLY A 268 7.01 29.05 -0.14
CA GLY A 268 6.99 30.44 0.31
C GLY A 268 5.71 31.25 0.18
N ASN A 269 4.65 30.74 -0.45
CA ASN A 269 3.39 31.48 -0.55
C ASN A 269 2.17 30.53 -0.51
N PRO A 270 1.62 30.26 0.67
CA PRO A 270 0.50 29.35 0.86
C PRO A 270 -0.79 29.78 0.15
N THR A 271 -0.94 31.05 -0.19
CA THR A 271 -2.20 31.57 -0.75
C THR A 271 -2.40 31.27 -2.24
N THR A 272 -1.34 30.98 -2.98
CA THR A 272 -1.42 30.68 -4.42
C THR A 272 -1.43 29.18 -4.72
N ASP A 273 -1.02 28.33 -3.78
CA ASP A 273 -0.88 26.88 -3.97
C ASP A 273 -2.04 26.08 -3.39
N GLY A 274 -2.96 26.77 -2.72
CA GLY A 274 -4.04 26.14 -1.99
C GLY A 274 -3.59 25.43 -0.70
N LEU A 275 -2.31 25.49 -0.31
CA LEU A 275 -1.84 25.03 0.99
C LEU A 275 -1.85 26.18 1.99
N THR A 276 -2.37 25.92 3.18
CA THR A 276 -2.27 26.86 4.30
C THR A 276 -1.61 26.18 5.50
N ASP A 277 -0.75 26.90 6.15
CA ASP A 277 -0.01 26.47 7.33
C ASP A 277 -0.70 26.87 8.64
N HIS A 278 -1.76 27.67 8.56
CA HIS A 278 -2.54 28.12 9.70
C HIS A 278 -4.02 28.26 9.33
N TRP A 279 -4.87 28.27 10.34
CA TRP A 279 -6.29 28.52 10.15
C TRP A 279 -6.54 29.99 9.89
N THR A 280 -7.19 30.30 8.77
CA THR A 280 -7.44 31.68 8.32
C THR A 280 -8.84 32.22 8.68
N GLY A 281 -9.77 31.31 8.98
CA GLY A 281 -11.21 31.63 9.13
C GLY A 281 -11.93 31.80 7.80
N ASN A 282 -11.25 31.57 6.67
CA ASN A 282 -11.84 31.57 5.33
C ASN A 282 -11.98 30.12 4.85
N PRO A 283 -13.19 29.56 4.78
CA PRO A 283 -13.40 28.18 4.40
C PRO A 283 -12.79 27.77 3.05
N ALA A 284 -12.71 28.69 2.11
CA ALA A 284 -12.11 28.44 0.79
C ALA A 284 -10.60 28.21 0.84
N ILE A 285 -9.93 28.80 1.80
CA ILE A 285 -8.50 28.62 2.05
C ILE A 285 -8.31 27.43 2.99
N ASP A 286 -9.08 27.41 4.07
CA ASP A 286 -8.92 26.44 5.17
C ASP A 286 -9.22 25.00 4.79
N GLN A 287 -9.90 24.74 3.66
CA GLN A 287 -10.05 23.38 3.12
C GLN A 287 -8.69 22.71 2.82
N ASN A 288 -7.65 23.49 2.64
CA ASN A 288 -6.29 23.01 2.39
C ASN A 288 -5.41 23.03 3.64
N TYR A 289 -5.99 23.35 4.80
CA TYR A 289 -5.27 23.30 6.07
C TYR A 289 -5.14 21.86 6.56
N ARG A 290 -3.91 21.42 6.85
CA ARG A 290 -3.63 20.01 7.17
C ARG A 290 -4.29 19.55 8.47
N GLY A 291 -4.40 20.41 9.46
CA GLY A 291 -5.02 20.08 10.74
C GLY A 291 -6.49 19.64 10.64
N THR A 292 -7.16 19.91 9.52
CA THR A 292 -8.57 19.59 9.30
C THR A 292 -8.80 18.34 8.47
N ARG A 293 -7.73 17.62 8.10
CA ARG A 293 -7.84 16.34 7.39
C ARG A 293 -6.95 15.31 8.05
N GLY A 294 -7.33 14.07 7.96
CA GLY A 294 -6.54 13.01 8.51
C GLY A 294 -7.19 11.64 8.39
N ILE A 295 -6.43 10.65 8.81
CA ILE A 295 -6.81 9.24 8.82
C ILE A 295 -6.44 8.67 10.16
N ASN A 296 -7.37 7.96 10.79
CA ASN A 296 -7.11 7.08 11.93
C ASN A 296 -7.34 5.64 11.49
N SER A 297 -6.50 4.74 11.95
CA SER A 297 -6.68 3.31 11.73
C SER A 297 -6.18 2.52 12.93
N GLU A 298 -6.90 1.47 13.25
CA GLU A 298 -6.53 0.47 14.23
C GLU A 298 -6.59 -0.90 13.57
N ASP A 299 -5.51 -1.68 13.66
CA ASP A 299 -5.36 -2.96 12.98
C ASP A 299 -4.98 -4.03 14.01
N ILE A 300 -5.57 -5.22 13.92
CA ILE A 300 -5.17 -6.42 14.64
C ILE A 300 -5.02 -7.54 13.63
N LEU A 301 -3.80 -8.09 13.51
CA LEU A 301 -3.53 -9.28 12.72
C LEU A 301 -3.11 -10.41 13.65
N ALA A 302 -3.82 -11.54 13.61
CA ALA A 302 -3.45 -12.74 14.34
C ALA A 302 -3.35 -13.92 13.37
N HIS A 303 -2.30 -14.73 13.51
CA HIS A 303 -2.15 -15.94 12.71
C HIS A 303 -1.38 -17.03 13.43
N VAL A 304 -1.58 -18.26 12.97
CA VAL A 304 -0.83 -19.43 13.40
C VAL A 304 -0.21 -20.08 12.17
N ASP A 305 1.09 -20.31 12.20
CA ASP A 305 1.82 -21.07 11.17
C ASP A 305 2.13 -22.46 11.74
N TRP A 306 1.43 -23.46 11.29
CA TRP A 306 1.76 -24.85 11.61
C TRP A 306 2.53 -25.45 10.45
N THR A 307 3.75 -25.90 10.73
CA THR A 307 4.59 -26.65 9.81
C THR A 307 4.80 -28.04 10.38
N GLN A 308 4.42 -29.07 9.61
CA GLN A 308 4.64 -30.47 9.93
C GLN A 308 5.50 -31.09 8.85
N ARG A 309 6.64 -31.68 9.24
CA ARG A 309 7.43 -32.51 8.34
C ARG A 309 6.99 -33.99 8.46
N PHE A 310 7.05 -34.71 7.38
CA PHE A 310 6.72 -36.14 7.31
C PHE A 310 7.59 -36.85 6.25
N GLY A 311 7.82 -38.17 6.43
CA GLY A 311 8.72 -38.88 5.54
C GLY A 311 10.12 -38.26 5.54
N GLN A 312 10.82 -38.35 4.41
CA GLN A 312 12.17 -37.78 4.24
C GLN A 312 12.15 -36.32 3.79
N SER A 313 11.21 -35.94 2.93
CA SER A 313 11.16 -34.61 2.28
C SER A 313 9.81 -33.94 2.38
N GLY A 314 8.80 -34.66 2.85
CA GLY A 314 7.44 -34.19 2.93
C GLY A 314 7.25 -33.04 3.94
N LYS A 315 6.47 -32.01 3.56
CA LYS A 315 6.14 -30.87 4.40
C LYS A 315 4.70 -30.46 4.18
N LEU A 316 3.94 -30.35 5.27
CA LEU A 316 2.64 -29.69 5.31
C LEU A 316 2.79 -28.34 6.01
N THR A 317 2.21 -27.31 5.47
CA THR A 317 2.09 -25.98 6.11
C THR A 317 0.62 -25.58 6.11
N VAL A 318 0.10 -25.16 7.26
CA VAL A 318 -1.26 -24.63 7.38
C VAL A 318 -1.18 -23.32 8.16
N LYS A 319 -1.79 -22.27 7.62
CA LYS A 319 -1.71 -20.92 8.17
C LYS A 319 -3.10 -20.26 8.21
N PRO A 320 -3.92 -20.51 9.25
CA PRO A 320 -5.09 -19.73 9.52
C PRO A 320 -4.71 -18.33 10.01
N TYR A 321 -5.49 -17.33 9.62
CA TYR A 321 -5.31 -15.95 10.06
C TYR A 321 -6.64 -15.22 10.23
N TRP A 322 -6.58 -14.17 11.04
CA TRP A 322 -7.63 -13.21 11.25
C TRP A 322 -7.06 -11.80 11.26
N HIS A 323 -7.67 -10.90 10.50
CA HIS A 323 -7.31 -9.50 10.47
C HIS A 323 -8.56 -8.65 10.65
N LYS A 324 -8.52 -7.78 11.63
CA LYS A 324 -9.53 -6.76 11.87
C LYS A 324 -8.90 -5.39 11.70
N GLN A 325 -9.57 -4.51 10.96
CA GLN A 325 -9.21 -3.12 10.79
C GLN A 325 -10.43 -2.26 11.06
N GLU A 326 -10.26 -1.19 11.81
CA GLU A 326 -11.24 -0.14 12.00
C GLU A 326 -10.54 1.21 11.82
N GLY A 327 -11.22 2.15 11.17
CA GLY A 327 -10.63 3.45 10.94
C GLY A 327 -11.58 4.44 10.31
N ASN A 328 -11.14 5.67 10.24
CA ASN A 328 -11.84 6.73 9.56
C ASN A 328 -10.87 7.70 8.90
N GLY A 329 -11.37 8.34 7.84
CA GLY A 329 -10.69 9.45 7.23
C GLY A 329 -11.63 10.64 7.21
N TRP A 330 -11.14 11.83 7.56
CA TRP A 330 -11.93 13.04 7.55
C TRP A 330 -11.24 14.16 6.82
N PHE A 331 -12.03 15.07 6.27
CA PHE A 331 -11.55 16.34 5.77
C PHE A 331 -12.64 17.39 5.78
N TYR A 332 -12.20 18.61 6.04
CA TYR A 332 -13.01 19.81 6.01
C TYR A 332 -13.30 20.24 4.58
N VAL A 333 -14.51 20.69 4.35
CA VAL A 333 -14.93 21.24 3.06
C VAL A 333 -15.65 22.57 3.24
N PRO A 334 -15.46 23.54 2.30
CA PRO A 334 -16.03 24.89 2.39
C PRO A 334 -17.49 24.94 1.91
N TYR A 335 -18.25 23.89 2.15
CA TYR A 335 -19.66 23.82 1.76
C TYR A 335 -20.42 22.87 2.67
N VAL A 336 -21.73 22.98 2.63
CA VAL A 336 -22.65 22.04 3.25
C VAL A 336 -23.11 21.04 2.19
N GLN A 337 -22.92 19.77 2.44
CA GLN A 337 -23.41 18.71 1.56
C GLN A 337 -24.93 18.67 1.62
N LEU A 338 -25.55 18.97 0.52
CA LEU A 338 -26.97 18.83 0.37
C LEU A 338 -27.26 17.64 -0.54
N PRO A 339 -28.07 16.70 -0.11
CA PRO A 339 -28.30 15.53 -0.91
C PRO A 339 -29.32 15.81 -1.99
N SER A 340 -28.92 15.56 -3.21
CA SER A 340 -29.83 15.35 -4.29
C SER A 340 -29.31 14.20 -5.11
N ASN A 341 -29.93 13.07 -5.04
CA ASN A 341 -29.59 11.91 -5.83
C ASN A 341 -28.08 11.56 -5.85
N GLY A 342 -27.40 11.79 -4.73
CA GLY A 342 -25.95 11.55 -4.62
C GLY A 342 -25.07 12.63 -5.25
N GLN A 343 -25.60 13.74 -5.71
CA GLN A 343 -24.80 14.84 -6.22
C GLN A 343 -24.39 15.80 -5.11
N VAL A 344 -23.14 16.26 -5.17
CA VAL A 344 -22.63 17.37 -4.37
C VAL A 344 -22.90 18.65 -5.12
N TYR A 345 -23.67 19.52 -4.52
CA TYR A 345 -23.73 20.91 -5.00
C TYR A 345 -22.76 21.72 -4.19
N SER A 346 -21.72 22.21 -4.84
CA SER A 346 -20.95 23.34 -4.34
C SER A 346 -21.85 24.56 -4.44
N VAL A 347 -22.60 24.81 -3.40
CA VAL A 347 -23.58 25.90 -3.35
C VAL A 347 -22.91 27.25 -3.22
N VAL A 348 -21.63 27.22 -2.91
CA VAL A 348 -20.93 28.43 -2.50
C VAL A 348 -19.68 28.58 -3.35
N ALA A 349 -19.64 29.66 -4.13
CA ALA A 349 -18.34 30.14 -4.60
C ALA A 349 -17.42 30.31 -3.38
N PRO A 350 -16.13 30.00 -3.48
CA PRO A 350 -15.21 30.17 -2.37
C PRO A 350 -15.37 31.52 -1.68
N GLY A 351 -15.73 31.52 -0.39
CA GLY A 351 -15.95 32.72 0.40
C GLY A 351 -17.34 33.35 0.30
N ALA A 352 -18.28 32.80 -0.47
CA ALA A 352 -19.63 33.33 -0.54
C ALA A 352 -20.57 32.51 0.39
N ARG A 353 -21.46 33.14 1.10
CA ARG A 353 -22.52 32.48 1.87
C ARG A 353 -23.58 31.89 0.95
N PRO A 354 -24.14 30.73 1.26
CA PRO A 354 -25.34 30.25 0.58
C PRO A 354 -26.41 31.30 0.68
N THR A 355 -26.91 31.74 -0.46
CA THR A 355 -28.03 32.68 -0.47
C THR A 355 -29.32 31.94 -0.29
N ALA A 356 -30.32 32.54 0.34
CA ALA A 356 -31.65 31.97 0.57
C ALA A 356 -32.39 31.54 -0.72
N THR A 357 -31.81 31.83 -1.88
CA THR A 357 -32.35 31.50 -3.19
C THR A 357 -31.86 30.17 -3.75
N VAL A 358 -30.90 29.53 -3.11
CA VAL A 358 -30.42 28.23 -3.56
C VAL A 358 -31.35 27.14 -3.04
N GLN A 359 -31.98 26.45 -3.96
CA GLN A 359 -32.94 25.38 -3.67
C GLN A 359 -32.29 24.05 -3.99
N GLU A 360 -32.50 23.05 -3.12
CA GLU A 360 -31.83 21.77 -3.20
C GLU A 360 -32.76 20.61 -2.90
N CYS A 361 -32.38 19.42 -3.41
CA CYS A 361 -33.15 18.21 -3.24
C CYS A 361 -32.69 17.41 -2.03
N TYR A 362 -33.66 16.99 -1.21
CA TYR A 362 -33.43 16.07 -0.08
C TYR A 362 -34.01 14.69 -0.39
N GLN A 363 -33.51 14.03 -1.39
CA GLN A 363 -33.79 12.60 -1.50
C GLN A 363 -32.61 11.84 -0.92
N ASN A 364 -32.93 10.81 -0.12
CA ASN A 364 -31.95 9.88 0.43
C ASN A 364 -31.05 10.47 1.52
N GLN A 365 -31.56 11.39 2.35
CA GLN A 365 -30.90 11.67 3.62
C GLN A 365 -31.32 10.67 4.68
N TYR A 366 -30.31 10.15 5.34
CA TYR A 366 -30.51 9.26 6.48
C TYR A 366 -29.71 9.75 7.68
N ARG A 367 -30.23 9.51 8.87
CA ARG A 367 -29.53 9.57 10.15
C ARG A 367 -29.66 8.24 10.84
N ARG A 368 -28.86 7.97 11.84
CA ARG A 368 -29.08 6.78 12.69
C ARG A 368 -29.88 7.17 13.91
N ASP A 369 -30.82 6.30 14.31
CA ASP A 369 -31.51 6.41 15.60
C ASP A 369 -30.61 5.91 16.74
N ALA A 370 -31.12 5.95 17.96
CA ALA A 370 -30.40 5.49 19.15
C ALA A 370 -30.02 4.01 19.12
N ASN A 371 -30.63 3.21 18.25
CA ASN A 371 -30.37 1.78 18.05
C ASN A 371 -29.43 1.53 16.84
N GLY A 372 -28.97 2.60 16.16
CA GLY A 372 -28.13 2.50 14.97
C GLY A 372 -28.89 2.25 13.66
N ALA A 373 -30.23 2.19 13.67
CA ALA A 373 -31.03 2.00 12.46
C ALA A 373 -31.08 3.28 11.62
N LEU A 374 -31.01 3.13 10.30
CA LEU A 374 -31.15 4.25 9.38
C LEU A 374 -32.59 4.75 9.34
N ILE A 375 -32.78 6.03 9.66
CA ILE A 375 -34.06 6.70 9.52
C ILE A 375 -33.98 7.81 8.49
N PRO A 376 -34.94 7.91 7.56
CA PRO A 376 -34.98 9.02 6.60
C PRO A 376 -35.10 10.34 7.34
N VAL A 377 -34.29 11.32 6.97
CA VAL A 377 -34.51 12.70 7.40
C VAL A 377 -35.68 13.25 6.62
N GLY A 378 -36.77 13.56 7.31
CA GLY A 378 -38.03 13.93 6.69
C GLY A 378 -37.98 15.07 5.70
N ALA A 379 -38.90 15.11 4.77
CA ALA A 379 -39.01 16.15 3.76
C ALA A 379 -39.11 17.55 4.41
N VAL A 380 -38.20 18.43 4.03
CA VAL A 380 -38.26 19.85 4.46
C VAL A 380 -39.14 20.62 3.50
N THR A 381 -40.08 21.34 4.05
CA THR A 381 -41.03 22.13 3.26
C THR A 381 -40.30 23.28 2.58
N ILE A 382 -40.50 23.42 1.29
CA ILE A 382 -39.92 24.48 0.49
C ILE A 382 -40.63 25.80 0.80
N PRO A 383 -39.90 26.88 1.08
CA PRO A 383 -40.51 28.20 1.28
C PRO A 383 -41.29 28.68 0.04
N PRO A 384 -42.40 29.34 0.23
CA PRO A 384 -43.18 29.93 -0.87
C PRO A 384 -42.33 30.87 -1.72
N GLY A 385 -42.42 30.75 -3.04
CA GLY A 385 -41.71 31.66 -3.97
C GLY A 385 -40.49 31.04 -4.64
N SER A 386 -40.15 29.83 -4.33
CA SER A 386 -39.01 29.08 -4.97
C SER A 386 -39.34 28.73 -6.43
N SER A 387 -38.46 29.05 -7.37
CA SER A 387 -38.65 28.72 -8.77
C SER A 387 -38.56 27.23 -9.03
N SER A 388 -39.63 26.64 -9.52
CA SER A 388 -39.66 25.21 -9.89
C SER A 388 -38.78 24.88 -11.11
N ALA A 389 -38.48 25.88 -11.95
CA ALA A 389 -37.69 25.70 -13.14
C ALA A 389 -36.20 25.46 -12.85
N ALA A 390 -35.62 26.18 -11.90
CA ALA A 390 -34.21 25.99 -11.51
C ALA A 390 -33.98 24.61 -10.90
N LEU A 391 -34.93 24.06 -10.18
CA LEU A 391 -34.87 22.77 -9.54
C LEU A 391 -35.13 21.63 -10.52
N SER A 392 -36.01 21.83 -11.48
CA SER A 392 -36.23 20.85 -12.55
C SER A 392 -35.05 20.72 -13.47
N SER A 393 -34.34 21.82 -13.75
CA SER A 393 -33.08 21.80 -14.52
C SER A 393 -31.94 21.08 -13.80
N ALA A 394 -31.98 21.04 -12.47
CA ALA A 394 -31.06 20.28 -11.63
C ALA A 394 -31.49 18.80 -11.41
N GLY A 395 -32.56 18.36 -12.04
CA GLY A 395 -33.03 16.96 -11.91
C GLY A 395 -33.72 16.65 -10.60
N CYS A 396 -34.17 17.67 -9.84
CA CYS A 396 -34.79 17.48 -8.55
C CYS A 396 -36.29 17.19 -8.66
N PRO A 397 -36.81 16.08 -8.08
CA PRO A 397 -38.25 15.84 -8.03
C PRO A 397 -38.97 16.92 -7.22
N ALA A 398 -40.15 17.32 -7.67
CA ALA A 398 -40.92 18.40 -7.03
C ALA A 398 -41.23 18.16 -5.54
N ALA A 399 -41.36 16.92 -5.12
CA ALA A 399 -41.71 16.54 -3.75
C ALA A 399 -40.52 16.56 -2.75
N ALA A 400 -39.28 16.76 -3.24
CA ALA A 400 -38.08 16.67 -2.38
C ALA A 400 -37.32 18.00 -2.29
N ARG A 401 -37.95 19.11 -2.52
CA ARG A 401 -37.35 20.41 -2.64
C ARG A 401 -37.55 21.28 -1.42
N TYR A 402 -36.48 21.97 -1.04
CA TYR A 402 -36.60 23.05 -0.07
C TYR A 402 -35.58 24.14 -0.36
N ALA A 403 -35.85 25.34 0.07
CA ALA A 403 -34.88 26.41 0.04
C ALA A 403 -33.98 26.31 1.24
N MET A 404 -32.67 26.28 1.01
CA MET A 404 -31.77 26.38 2.11
C MET A 404 -31.82 27.77 2.70
N ASN A 405 -32.39 27.85 3.86
CA ASN A 405 -32.24 29.03 4.69
C ASN A 405 -31.09 28.75 5.66
N PRO A 406 -29.92 29.35 5.47
CA PRO A 406 -28.77 29.07 6.32
C PRO A 406 -29.04 29.44 7.79
N VAL A 407 -30.05 30.26 8.05
CA VAL A 407 -30.38 30.71 9.42
C VAL A 407 -31.41 29.81 10.12
N SER A 408 -32.26 29.08 9.40
CA SER A 408 -33.40 28.43 10.05
C SER A 408 -33.13 27.00 10.48
N GLN A 409 -32.34 26.24 9.74
CA GLN A 409 -32.18 24.80 10.00
C GLN A 409 -30.74 24.37 10.29
N TRP A 410 -29.78 25.04 9.66
CA TRP A 410 -28.37 24.70 9.75
C TRP A 410 -27.54 25.79 10.44
N GLY A 411 -28.19 26.92 10.83
CA GLY A 411 -27.47 28.10 11.26
C GLY A 411 -26.68 28.74 10.13
N ALA A 412 -25.80 29.66 10.44
CA ALA A 412 -24.88 30.26 9.48
C ALA A 412 -23.73 29.35 9.07
N ARG A 413 -24.01 28.08 8.78
CA ARG A 413 -22.97 27.04 8.49
C ARG A 413 -22.51 27.20 7.06
N GLU A 414 -21.24 27.50 6.93
CA GLU A 414 -20.57 27.71 5.64
C GLU A 414 -19.69 26.50 5.27
N ALA A 415 -19.55 25.53 6.17
CA ALA A 415 -18.61 24.45 6.02
C ALA A 415 -19.08 23.17 6.73
N SER A 416 -18.49 22.07 6.31
CA SER A 416 -18.74 20.74 6.87
C SER A 416 -17.44 19.97 7.05
N THR A 417 -17.48 18.95 7.90
CA THR A 417 -16.48 17.89 7.89
C THR A 417 -17.11 16.62 7.32
N ARG A 418 -16.51 16.11 6.26
CA ARG A 418 -16.83 14.79 5.72
C ARG A 418 -15.95 13.75 6.40
N ARG A 419 -16.57 12.73 7.01
CA ARG A 419 -15.88 11.57 7.55
C ARG A 419 -16.30 10.31 6.82
N SER A 420 -15.33 9.51 6.41
CA SER A 420 -15.56 8.17 5.90
C SER A 420 -15.07 7.16 6.93
N ASP A 421 -15.96 6.37 7.46
CA ASP A 421 -15.68 5.28 8.39
C ASP A 421 -15.48 3.99 7.59
N ASN A 422 -14.54 3.15 7.99
CA ASN A 422 -14.24 1.88 7.34
C ASN A 422 -13.91 0.83 8.37
N ALA A 423 -14.58 -0.32 8.28
CA ALA A 423 -14.32 -1.49 9.11
C ALA A 423 -14.11 -2.71 8.22
N ILE A 424 -13.12 -3.52 8.54
CA ILE A 424 -12.77 -4.76 7.82
C ILE A 424 -12.62 -5.89 8.84
N ASP A 425 -13.26 -7.04 8.59
CA ASP A 425 -13.02 -8.31 9.29
C ASP A 425 -12.71 -9.37 8.24
N ARG A 426 -11.47 -9.90 8.26
CA ARG A 426 -11.01 -10.91 7.32
C ARG A 426 -10.59 -12.18 8.08
N LYS A 427 -11.01 -13.32 7.57
CA LYS A 427 -10.60 -14.65 8.06
C LYS A 427 -10.20 -15.49 6.88
N GLY A 428 -9.01 -16.08 6.95
CA GLY A 428 -8.54 -16.92 5.87
C GLY A 428 -7.63 -18.02 6.35
N THR A 429 -7.30 -18.92 5.43
CA THR A 429 -6.37 -20.00 5.64
C THR A 429 -5.59 -20.26 4.37
N LEU A 430 -4.27 -20.35 4.51
CA LEU A 430 -3.39 -20.91 3.48
C LEU A 430 -2.99 -22.32 3.88
N ALA A 431 -2.95 -23.25 2.93
CA ALA A 431 -2.49 -24.60 3.16
C ALA A 431 -1.65 -25.07 1.97
N GLU A 432 -0.54 -25.74 2.24
CA GLU A 432 0.36 -26.28 1.23
C GLU A 432 0.95 -27.61 1.68
N VAL A 433 0.95 -28.57 0.79
CA VAL A 433 1.73 -29.81 0.91
C VAL A 433 2.83 -29.77 -0.15
N SER A 434 4.04 -30.12 0.24
CA SER A 434 5.14 -30.30 -0.70
C SER A 434 5.91 -31.57 -0.37
N ASP A 435 6.35 -32.26 -1.41
CA ASP A 435 7.21 -33.44 -1.28
C ASP A 435 8.16 -33.57 -2.47
N SER A 436 9.26 -34.29 -2.30
CA SER A 436 10.17 -34.65 -3.37
C SER A 436 9.81 -36.02 -3.93
N LEU A 437 9.64 -36.12 -5.23
CA LEU A 437 9.48 -37.38 -5.95
C LEU A 437 10.84 -37.78 -6.55
N GLY A 438 11.58 -38.59 -5.78
CA GLY A 438 12.97 -38.88 -6.11
C GLY A 438 13.89 -37.68 -5.89
N GLU A 439 15.04 -37.67 -6.59
CA GLU A 439 16.09 -36.64 -6.40
C GLU A 439 15.87 -35.40 -7.23
N HIS A 440 15.07 -35.47 -8.30
CA HIS A 440 14.97 -34.42 -9.33
C HIS A 440 13.64 -33.72 -9.42
N GLN A 441 12.64 -34.15 -8.65
CA GLN A 441 11.30 -33.52 -8.71
C GLN A 441 10.83 -33.09 -7.33
N ARG A 442 10.22 -31.91 -7.28
CA ARG A 442 9.55 -31.40 -6.10
C ARG A 442 8.16 -30.89 -6.44
N ILE A 443 7.17 -31.59 -5.94
CA ILE A 443 5.75 -31.23 -6.13
C ILE A 443 5.27 -30.38 -4.96
N ARG A 444 4.47 -29.37 -5.27
CA ARG A 444 3.72 -28.55 -4.32
C ARG A 444 2.27 -28.46 -4.78
N VAL A 445 1.36 -28.69 -3.84
CA VAL A 445 -0.07 -28.48 -4.03
C VAL A 445 -0.59 -27.66 -2.86
N GLY A 446 -1.37 -26.64 -3.13
CA GLY A 446 -1.87 -25.81 -2.05
C GLY A 446 -3.06 -24.97 -2.45
N GLY A 447 -3.48 -24.15 -1.51
CA GLY A 447 -4.59 -23.25 -1.73
C GLY A 447 -4.73 -22.18 -0.67
N TRP A 448 -5.60 -21.25 -0.97
CA TRP A 448 -5.97 -20.15 -0.11
C TRP A 448 -7.48 -19.95 -0.15
N ILE A 449 -8.07 -19.80 1.03
CA ILE A 449 -9.46 -19.38 1.19
C ILE A 449 -9.51 -18.17 2.11
N GLU A 450 -10.36 -17.19 1.79
CA GLU A 450 -10.60 -16.01 2.61
C GLU A 450 -12.06 -15.59 2.54
N ARG A 451 -12.60 -15.20 3.67
CA ARG A 451 -13.83 -14.44 3.76
C ARG A 451 -13.55 -13.07 4.35
N THR A 452 -14.01 -12.02 3.68
CA THR A 452 -13.89 -10.64 4.12
C THR A 452 -15.27 -10.02 4.26
N LYS A 453 -15.51 -9.33 5.37
CA LYS A 453 -16.60 -8.38 5.53
C LYS A 453 -16.01 -6.98 5.63
N ARG A 454 -16.63 -6.03 4.95
CA ARG A 454 -16.22 -4.64 5.00
C ARG A 454 -17.44 -3.74 5.02
N ASP A 455 -17.43 -2.79 5.94
CA ASP A 455 -18.41 -1.71 6.03
C ASP A 455 -17.72 -0.39 5.74
N LYS A 456 -18.37 0.50 4.98
CA LYS A 456 -17.85 1.80 4.59
C LYS A 456 -18.96 2.83 4.58
N ASP A 457 -18.89 3.74 5.53
CA ASP A 457 -19.84 4.83 5.68
C ASP A 457 -19.24 6.15 5.22
N ARG A 458 -20.10 7.09 4.84
CA ARG A 458 -19.71 8.47 4.61
C ARG A 458 -20.70 9.41 5.28
N ASN A 459 -20.20 10.04 6.30
CA ASN A 459 -20.94 10.88 7.25
C ASN A 459 -20.53 12.34 7.09
N TRP A 460 -21.51 13.24 7.20
CA TRP A 460 -21.32 14.67 7.08
C TRP A 460 -21.74 15.37 8.36
N PHE A 461 -20.80 16.09 8.94
CA PHE A 461 -20.96 16.81 10.19
C PHE A 461 -20.88 18.32 9.93
N ALA A 462 -21.71 19.06 10.62
CA ALA A 462 -21.61 20.50 10.61
C ALA A 462 -20.42 20.95 11.44
N VAL A 463 -19.66 21.90 10.92
CA VAL A 463 -18.55 22.55 11.64
C VAL A 463 -19.10 23.51 12.67
N THR A 464 -18.54 23.51 13.87
CA THR A 464 -19.02 24.29 15.02
C THR A 464 -18.88 25.80 14.76
N ASP A 465 -17.69 26.27 14.41
CA ASP A 465 -17.40 27.64 14.00
C ASP A 465 -16.26 27.68 12.99
N PRO A 466 -16.56 27.83 11.69
CA PRO A 466 -15.54 27.82 10.64
C PRO A 466 -14.59 29.02 10.69
N LYS A 467 -14.91 30.07 11.45
CA LYS A 467 -13.98 31.20 11.63
C LYS A 467 -12.87 30.89 12.61
N VAL A 468 -13.12 29.92 13.51
CA VAL A 468 -12.18 29.57 14.58
C VAL A 468 -11.43 28.29 14.27
N SER A 469 -12.13 27.27 13.76
CA SER A 469 -11.53 25.97 13.46
C SER A 469 -12.42 25.08 12.59
N GLY A 470 -11.87 24.00 12.08
CA GLY A 470 -12.64 22.92 11.41
C GLY A 470 -13.24 21.89 12.38
N ALA A 471 -13.31 22.20 13.65
CA ALA A 471 -13.86 21.28 14.65
C ALA A 471 -15.36 21.02 14.42
N PHE A 472 -15.77 19.79 14.61
CA PHE A 472 -17.16 19.34 14.54
C PHE A 472 -17.49 18.46 15.75
N GLU A 473 -18.76 18.31 16.01
CA GLU A 473 -19.27 17.41 17.05
C GLU A 473 -19.97 16.22 16.43
N GLU A 474 -19.85 15.04 17.02
CA GLU A 474 -20.55 13.83 16.58
C GLU A 474 -22.08 14.01 16.55
N SER A 475 -22.61 14.82 17.45
CA SER A 475 -24.03 15.21 17.51
C SER A 475 -24.47 16.09 16.33
N ALA A 476 -23.51 16.69 15.62
CA ALA A 476 -23.77 17.54 14.47
C ALA A 476 -23.83 16.78 13.13
N LEU A 477 -24.01 15.46 13.17
CA LEU A 477 -24.29 14.62 12.01
C LEU A 477 -25.61 15.05 11.37
N TYR A 478 -25.55 15.46 10.11
CA TYR A 478 -26.76 15.93 9.41
C TYR A 478 -27.05 15.14 8.12
N SER A 479 -26.08 14.42 7.57
CA SER A 479 -26.29 13.62 6.36
C SER A 479 -25.40 12.37 6.34
N ILE A 480 -25.92 11.28 5.81
CA ILE A 480 -25.21 10.04 5.49
C ILE A 480 -25.35 9.83 3.99
N THR A 481 -24.25 9.87 3.26
CA THR A 481 -24.28 9.72 1.80
C THR A 481 -23.84 8.35 1.31
N GLN A 482 -23.19 7.57 2.18
CA GLN A 482 -22.82 6.17 1.91
C GLN A 482 -23.04 5.35 3.17
N ASP A 483 -23.65 4.18 3.00
CA ASP A 483 -23.76 3.12 3.99
C ASP A 483 -23.63 1.82 3.20
N ARG A 484 -22.41 1.30 3.11
CA ARG A 484 -22.00 0.28 2.16
C ARG A 484 -21.48 -0.95 2.87
N HIS A 485 -22.03 -2.09 2.53
CA HIS A 485 -21.69 -3.37 3.10
C HIS A 485 -21.22 -4.31 2.01
N TYR A 486 -20.02 -4.86 2.19
CA TYR A 486 -19.41 -5.81 1.27
C TYR A 486 -19.15 -7.13 2.00
N SER A 487 -19.42 -8.22 1.33
CA SER A 487 -19.05 -9.56 1.79
C SER A 487 -18.42 -10.32 0.64
N SER A 488 -17.12 -10.61 0.74
CA SER A 488 -16.39 -11.31 -0.32
C SER A 488 -15.85 -12.65 0.15
N ASP A 489 -15.93 -13.65 -0.74
CA ASP A 489 -15.35 -14.98 -0.58
C ASP A 489 -14.32 -15.20 -1.70
N THR A 490 -13.10 -15.53 -1.32
CA THR A 490 -12.01 -15.91 -2.24
C THR A 490 -11.64 -17.38 -2.03
N ALA A 491 -11.39 -18.09 -3.12
CA ALA A 491 -10.80 -19.43 -3.10
C ALA A 491 -9.78 -19.56 -4.22
N MET A 492 -8.58 -20.04 -3.90
CA MET A 492 -7.49 -20.29 -4.83
C MET A 492 -6.94 -21.71 -4.59
N VAL A 493 -6.64 -22.42 -5.66
CA VAL A 493 -5.90 -23.69 -5.63
C VAL A 493 -4.81 -23.65 -6.67
N TYR A 494 -3.70 -24.32 -6.38
CA TYR A 494 -2.56 -24.40 -7.30
C TYR A 494 -1.84 -25.75 -7.18
N ALA A 495 -1.16 -26.11 -8.26
CA ALA A 495 -0.22 -27.22 -8.30
C ALA A 495 1.03 -26.79 -9.06
N GLN A 496 2.20 -27.20 -8.57
CA GLN A 496 3.52 -26.89 -9.10
C GLN A 496 4.40 -28.12 -9.06
N ASP A 497 5.18 -28.28 -10.13
CA ASP A 497 6.28 -29.24 -10.19
C ASP A 497 7.58 -28.49 -10.54
N LYS A 498 8.58 -28.63 -9.69
CA LYS A 498 9.96 -28.18 -9.96
C LYS A 498 10.80 -29.38 -10.33
N VAL A 499 11.27 -29.40 -11.57
CA VAL A 499 12.03 -30.52 -12.14
C VAL A 499 13.48 -30.07 -12.38
N SER A 500 14.42 -30.78 -11.81
CA SER A 500 15.85 -30.63 -12.04
C SER A 500 16.37 -31.67 -13.03
N LEU A 501 17.03 -31.23 -14.09
CA LEU A 501 17.52 -32.03 -15.19
C LEU A 501 18.99 -31.68 -15.48
N LEU A 502 19.68 -32.50 -16.24
CA LEU A 502 21.06 -32.30 -16.70
C LEU A 502 22.02 -32.07 -15.52
N ASP A 503 22.00 -32.94 -14.51
CA ASP A 503 22.79 -32.85 -13.29
C ASP A 503 22.61 -31.46 -12.61
N ASP A 504 21.34 -31.09 -12.38
CA ASP A 504 20.91 -29.83 -11.76
C ASP A 504 21.24 -28.55 -12.55
N ARG A 505 21.68 -28.67 -13.80
CA ARG A 505 21.95 -27.52 -14.66
C ARG A 505 20.68 -26.89 -15.22
N LEU A 506 19.64 -27.66 -15.46
CA LEU A 506 18.34 -27.16 -15.97
C LEU A 506 17.26 -27.36 -14.92
N LEU A 507 16.76 -26.24 -14.36
CA LEU A 507 15.61 -26.22 -13.47
C LEU A 507 14.38 -25.75 -14.27
N LEU A 508 13.35 -26.59 -14.31
CA LEU A 508 12.02 -26.24 -14.83
C LEU A 508 11.07 -26.02 -13.67
N ASP A 509 10.33 -24.92 -13.69
CA ASP A 509 9.27 -24.57 -12.73
C ASP A 509 7.95 -24.49 -13.49
N LEU A 510 7.11 -25.50 -13.31
CA LEU A 510 5.87 -25.70 -14.09
C LEU A 510 4.69 -25.74 -13.16
N GLY A 511 3.64 -24.98 -13.47
CA GLY A 511 2.45 -25.06 -12.65
C GLY A 511 1.30 -24.21 -13.14
N ALA A 512 0.21 -24.30 -12.41
CA ALA A 512 -0.99 -23.53 -12.71
C ALA A 512 -1.79 -23.22 -11.44
N THR A 513 -2.49 -22.11 -11.49
CA THR A 513 -3.41 -21.65 -10.43
C THR A 513 -4.82 -21.52 -11.01
N TYR A 514 -5.81 -21.83 -10.19
CA TYR A 514 -7.21 -21.49 -10.44
C TYR A 514 -7.75 -20.70 -9.26
N GLN A 515 -8.45 -19.61 -9.55
CA GLN A 515 -8.97 -18.71 -8.54
C GLN A 515 -10.44 -18.38 -8.78
N ARG A 516 -11.20 -18.28 -7.69
CA ARG A 516 -12.59 -17.87 -7.67
C ARG A 516 -12.78 -16.76 -6.66
N PHE A 517 -13.56 -15.76 -7.06
CA PHE A 517 -13.95 -14.64 -6.22
C PHE A 517 -15.46 -14.43 -6.30
N LYS A 518 -16.09 -14.22 -5.16
CA LYS A 518 -17.50 -13.81 -5.06
C LYS A 518 -17.57 -12.58 -4.17
N GLU A 519 -18.38 -11.62 -4.55
CA GLU A 519 -18.71 -10.47 -3.72
C GLU A 519 -20.21 -10.19 -3.74
N ASP A 520 -20.75 -9.96 -2.56
CA ASP A 520 -22.10 -9.45 -2.33
C ASP A 520 -21.98 -8.03 -1.77
N TYR A 521 -22.72 -7.10 -2.36
CA TYR A 521 -22.73 -5.69 -2.02
C TYR A 521 -24.14 -5.19 -1.78
N SER A 522 -24.33 -4.43 -0.71
CA SER A 522 -25.57 -3.72 -0.41
C SER A 522 -25.28 -2.30 0.09
N SER A 523 -26.18 -1.38 -0.23
CA SER A 523 -26.10 0.01 0.22
C SER A 523 -27.52 0.58 0.37
N PRO A 524 -28.09 0.55 1.58
CA PRO A 524 -29.45 1.03 1.82
C PRO A 524 -29.68 2.48 1.43
N VAL A 525 -28.62 3.29 1.42
CA VAL A 525 -28.65 4.71 1.04
C VAL A 525 -28.66 4.90 -0.48
N GLU A 526 -28.05 4.00 -1.24
CA GLU A 526 -27.89 4.15 -2.68
C GLU A 526 -28.97 3.41 -3.49
N PHE A 527 -29.40 2.23 -3.02
CA PHE A 527 -30.44 1.41 -3.69
C PHE A 527 -31.01 0.36 -2.74
N SER A 528 -32.10 -0.25 -3.14
CA SER A 528 -32.70 -1.36 -2.39
C SER A 528 -32.18 -2.72 -2.88
N GLY A 529 -31.92 -3.63 -1.95
CA GLY A 529 -31.49 -5.01 -2.23
C GLY A 529 -29.98 -5.21 -2.23
N THR A 530 -29.56 -6.33 -2.80
CA THR A 530 -28.15 -6.76 -2.84
C THR A 530 -27.71 -7.02 -4.27
N ARG A 531 -26.52 -6.56 -4.60
CA ARG A 531 -25.85 -6.91 -5.86
C ARG A 531 -24.85 -8.03 -5.58
N SER A 532 -24.75 -9.01 -6.45
CA SER A 532 -23.85 -10.14 -6.30
C SER A 532 -23.07 -10.38 -7.58
N LEU A 533 -21.77 -10.57 -7.44
CA LEU A 533 -20.89 -10.95 -8.53
C LEU A 533 -20.13 -12.22 -8.19
N LYS A 534 -20.01 -13.10 -9.16
CA LYS A 534 -19.14 -14.29 -9.08
C LYS A 534 -18.26 -14.29 -10.31
N VAL A 535 -16.96 -14.31 -10.08
CA VAL A 535 -15.97 -14.43 -11.16
C VAL A 535 -14.98 -15.53 -10.83
N SER A 536 -14.45 -16.13 -11.88
CA SER A 536 -13.36 -17.09 -11.76
C SER A 536 -12.31 -16.82 -12.82
N SER A 537 -11.07 -17.08 -12.49
CA SER A 537 -10.02 -17.14 -13.48
C SER A 537 -10.26 -18.33 -14.42
N LYS A 538 -9.73 -18.23 -15.66
CA LYS A 538 -9.34 -19.45 -16.38
C LYS A 538 -8.13 -20.06 -15.66
N LEU A 539 -7.68 -21.23 -16.11
CA LEU A 539 -6.41 -21.77 -15.62
C LEU A 539 -5.30 -20.73 -15.91
N LEU A 540 -4.53 -20.40 -14.88
CA LEU A 540 -3.44 -19.41 -14.91
C LEU A 540 -2.10 -20.15 -14.89
N PRO A 541 -1.53 -20.48 -16.07
CA PRO A 541 -0.25 -21.18 -16.14
C PRO A 541 0.88 -20.24 -15.72
N LYS A 542 1.87 -20.81 -15.01
CA LYS A 542 3.17 -20.20 -14.73
C LYS A 542 4.24 -21.21 -15.10
N LEU A 543 5.11 -20.80 -16.00
CA LEU A 543 6.17 -21.64 -16.56
C LEU A 543 7.48 -20.87 -16.47
N ALA A 544 8.52 -21.50 -15.95
CA ALA A 544 9.83 -20.91 -15.93
C ALA A 544 10.92 -21.95 -16.10
N ALA A 545 12.04 -21.53 -16.65
CA ALA A 545 13.23 -22.33 -16.84
C ALA A 545 14.46 -21.53 -16.41
N LEU A 546 15.36 -22.19 -15.71
CA LEU A 546 16.70 -21.70 -15.36
C LEU A 546 17.73 -22.68 -15.88
N TYR A 547 18.71 -22.19 -16.64
CA TYR A 547 19.84 -22.98 -17.08
C TYR A 547 21.15 -22.42 -16.49
N ARG A 548 21.86 -23.23 -15.72
CA ARG A 548 23.18 -22.95 -15.20
C ARG A 548 24.22 -23.30 -16.28
N VAL A 549 24.78 -22.27 -16.91
CA VAL A 549 25.84 -22.45 -17.92
C VAL A 549 27.09 -23.02 -17.24
N ASN A 550 27.42 -22.45 -16.07
CA ASN A 550 28.44 -22.92 -15.13
C ASN A 550 28.08 -22.39 -13.72
N ASP A 551 28.98 -22.45 -12.75
CA ASP A 551 28.75 -22.04 -11.36
C ASP A 551 28.52 -20.52 -11.23
N ASP A 552 29.02 -19.74 -12.16
CA ASP A 552 28.95 -18.28 -12.17
C ASP A 552 27.77 -17.76 -13.00
N TRP A 553 27.42 -18.41 -14.10
CA TRP A 553 26.46 -17.91 -15.09
C TRP A 553 25.17 -18.71 -15.13
N GLU A 554 24.09 -17.99 -15.03
CA GLU A 554 22.72 -18.50 -15.17
C GLU A 554 21.94 -17.72 -16.24
N VAL A 555 21.14 -18.42 -17.02
CA VAL A 555 20.17 -17.86 -17.95
C VAL A 555 18.78 -18.32 -17.54
N PHE A 556 17.79 -17.44 -17.53
CA PHE A 556 16.43 -17.80 -17.18
C PHE A 556 15.42 -17.22 -18.16
N ALA A 557 14.28 -17.88 -18.23
CA ALA A 557 13.10 -17.38 -18.93
C ALA A 557 11.85 -17.76 -18.16
N SER A 558 10.89 -16.86 -18.07
CA SER A 558 9.61 -17.13 -17.41
C SER A 558 8.42 -16.54 -18.15
N GLY A 559 7.27 -17.16 -17.98
CA GLY A 559 5.99 -16.68 -18.47
C GLY A 559 4.86 -17.00 -17.50
N SER A 560 3.99 -16.03 -17.23
CA SER A 560 2.86 -16.23 -16.35
C SER A 560 1.62 -15.53 -16.88
N LYS A 561 0.47 -16.15 -16.66
CA LYS A 561 -0.84 -15.52 -16.81
C LYS A 561 -1.42 -15.22 -15.45
N ASN A 562 -1.93 -14.01 -15.26
CA ASN A 562 -2.40 -13.50 -13.98
C ASN A 562 -3.81 -12.94 -14.11
N PHE A 563 -4.43 -12.71 -12.97
CA PHE A 563 -5.83 -12.37 -12.82
C PHE A 563 -5.97 -11.29 -11.73
N SER A 564 -6.90 -10.35 -11.97
CA SER A 564 -7.37 -9.43 -10.93
C SER A 564 -8.89 -9.52 -10.85
N ALA A 565 -9.40 -9.61 -9.63
CA ALA A 565 -10.83 -9.55 -9.38
C ALA A 565 -11.41 -8.17 -9.77
N ILE A 566 -12.73 -8.07 -9.83
CA ILE A 566 -13.41 -6.85 -10.24
C ILE A 566 -13.40 -5.85 -9.09
N PRO A 567 -12.99 -4.58 -9.33
CA PRO A 567 -12.93 -3.56 -8.28
C PRO A 567 -14.31 -3.20 -7.71
N ASP A 568 -14.34 -2.84 -6.42
CA ASP A 568 -15.56 -2.40 -5.72
C ASP A 568 -16.25 -1.23 -6.41
N SER A 569 -15.50 -0.33 -7.02
CA SER A 569 -16.03 0.83 -7.74
C SER A 569 -17.09 0.47 -8.80
N VAL A 570 -17.02 -0.75 -9.31
CA VAL A 570 -17.98 -1.27 -10.29
C VAL A 570 -19.34 -1.56 -9.66
N PHE A 571 -19.40 -1.78 -8.33
CA PHE A 571 -20.63 -2.06 -7.61
C PHE A 571 -21.26 -0.84 -6.95
N GLU A 572 -20.43 0.16 -6.67
CA GLU A 572 -20.80 1.33 -5.90
C GLU A 572 -21.67 2.28 -6.72
N GLY A 573 -22.60 2.97 -6.06
CA GLY A 573 -23.46 3.97 -6.66
C GLY A 573 -24.72 3.41 -7.33
N THR A 574 -25.49 4.31 -7.94
CA THR A 574 -26.72 3.99 -8.67
C THR A 574 -26.44 3.43 -10.06
N ALA A 575 -25.20 3.54 -10.53
CA ALA A 575 -24.79 2.93 -11.77
C ALA A 575 -25.09 1.43 -11.69
N ALA A 576 -26.17 1.04 -12.33
CA ALA A 576 -26.46 -0.36 -12.48
C ALA A 576 -25.27 -0.93 -13.25
N VAL A 577 -24.36 -1.55 -12.51
CA VAL A 577 -23.57 -2.56 -13.17
C VAL A 577 -24.58 -3.57 -13.62
N ASP A 578 -24.89 -3.50 -14.86
CA ASP A 578 -25.50 -4.62 -15.48
C ASP A 578 -24.43 -5.73 -15.48
N SER A 579 -24.30 -6.38 -14.31
CA SER A 579 -23.50 -7.59 -14.14
C SER A 579 -23.93 -8.67 -15.12
N LYS A 580 -25.12 -8.52 -15.71
CA LYS A 580 -25.62 -9.32 -16.83
C LYS A 580 -24.89 -9.00 -18.13
N ASN A 581 -24.32 -7.82 -18.32
CA ASN A 581 -23.60 -7.43 -19.53
C ASN A 581 -22.11 -7.79 -19.50
N GLY A 582 -21.68 -8.59 -18.54
CA GLY A 582 -20.48 -9.39 -18.72
C GLY A 582 -19.17 -8.65 -18.46
N ILE A 583 -19.07 -7.76 -17.44
CA ILE A 583 -17.75 -7.30 -16.99
C ILE A 583 -16.93 -8.51 -16.57
N LYS A 584 -15.75 -8.61 -17.16
CA LYS A 584 -14.80 -9.71 -16.96
C LYS A 584 -13.70 -9.25 -16.02
N PRO A 585 -13.09 -10.18 -15.29
CA PRO A 585 -11.85 -9.91 -14.56
C PRO A 585 -10.75 -9.41 -15.49
N GLU A 586 -9.91 -8.56 -14.94
CA GLU A 586 -8.71 -8.09 -15.63
C GLU A 586 -7.65 -9.19 -15.67
N THR A 587 -6.84 -9.22 -16.71
CA THR A 587 -5.80 -10.24 -16.89
C THR A 587 -4.49 -9.65 -17.35
N SER A 588 -3.36 -10.27 -17.00
CA SER A 588 -2.06 -9.97 -17.59
C SER A 588 -1.33 -11.23 -18.05
N VAL A 589 -0.45 -11.02 -19.02
CA VAL A 589 0.54 -12.01 -19.45
C VAL A 589 1.91 -11.37 -19.28
N ASN A 590 2.72 -11.91 -18.38
CA ASN A 590 4.05 -11.43 -18.08
C ASN A 590 5.08 -12.40 -18.67
N LYS A 591 6.13 -11.88 -19.28
CA LYS A 591 7.24 -12.64 -19.85
C LYS A 591 8.54 -11.97 -19.48
N ASP A 592 9.50 -12.76 -19.01
CA ASP A 592 10.83 -12.30 -18.66
C ASP A 592 11.88 -13.23 -19.25
N VAL A 593 13.01 -12.67 -19.63
CA VAL A 593 14.21 -13.40 -19.99
C VAL A 593 15.41 -12.65 -19.40
N GLY A 594 16.36 -13.38 -18.83
CA GLY A 594 17.50 -12.71 -18.23
C GLY A 594 18.72 -13.60 -18.11
N VAL A 595 19.83 -12.94 -17.81
CA VAL A 595 21.13 -13.56 -17.52
C VAL A 595 21.64 -13.02 -16.19
N ARG A 596 22.23 -13.89 -15.39
CA ARG A 596 22.90 -13.56 -14.14
C ARG A 596 24.32 -14.08 -14.15
N TRP A 597 25.21 -13.27 -13.63
CA TRP A 597 26.57 -13.62 -13.33
C TRP A 597 26.86 -13.35 -11.86
N THR A 598 27.45 -14.30 -11.17
CA THR A 598 27.86 -14.16 -9.78
C THR A 598 29.22 -14.84 -9.59
N SER A 599 30.18 -14.07 -9.10
CA SER A 599 31.51 -14.57 -8.79
C SER A 599 31.66 -14.87 -7.30
N ASP A 600 32.46 -15.86 -6.94
CA ASP A 600 32.80 -16.18 -5.54
C ASP A 600 33.50 -15.02 -4.82
N ASN A 601 34.08 -14.07 -5.54
CA ASN A 601 34.73 -12.88 -5.00
C ASN A 601 33.73 -11.75 -4.63
N GLY A 602 32.43 -12.02 -4.63
CA GLY A 602 31.40 -11.05 -4.22
C GLY A 602 30.93 -10.10 -5.33
N TYR A 603 31.36 -10.29 -6.57
CA TYR A 603 30.84 -9.54 -7.71
C TYR A 603 29.60 -10.22 -8.29
N GLY A 604 28.73 -9.42 -8.89
CA GLY A 604 27.57 -9.97 -9.58
C GLY A 604 26.90 -8.96 -10.49
N ALA A 605 26.26 -9.46 -11.52
CA ALA A 605 25.47 -8.70 -12.47
C ALA A 605 24.23 -9.49 -12.88
N ALA A 606 23.11 -8.80 -13.08
CA ALA A 606 21.90 -9.37 -13.65
C ALA A 606 21.34 -8.43 -14.70
N LEU A 607 20.96 -8.97 -15.84
CA LEU A 607 20.28 -8.25 -16.91
C LEU A 607 18.99 -8.98 -17.22
N THR A 608 17.87 -8.27 -17.18
CA THR A 608 16.53 -8.82 -17.45
C THR A 608 15.84 -7.96 -18.50
N ALA A 609 15.28 -8.59 -19.51
CA ALA A 609 14.31 -7.98 -20.42
C ALA A 609 12.92 -8.55 -20.14
N TYR A 610 11.90 -7.70 -20.19
CA TYR A 610 10.53 -8.11 -19.87
C TYR A 610 9.50 -7.51 -20.82
N LYS A 611 8.35 -8.18 -20.89
CA LYS A 611 7.14 -7.69 -21.55
C LYS A 611 5.90 -8.12 -20.78
N ILE A 612 5.04 -7.15 -20.46
CA ILE A 612 3.76 -7.36 -19.78
C ILE A 612 2.64 -6.85 -20.68
N ALA A 613 1.67 -7.69 -20.96
CA ALA A 613 0.43 -7.33 -21.66
C ALA A 613 -0.74 -7.44 -20.69
N TYR A 614 -1.23 -6.31 -20.21
CA TYR A 614 -2.43 -6.21 -19.40
C TYR A 614 -3.63 -5.97 -20.29
N ARG A 615 -4.67 -6.76 -20.10
CA ARG A 615 -5.87 -6.81 -20.93
C ARG A 615 -7.13 -6.81 -20.10
N ASP A 616 -8.25 -6.56 -20.79
CA ASP A 616 -9.58 -6.51 -20.18
C ASP A 616 -9.65 -5.46 -19.05
N ARG A 617 -8.88 -4.36 -19.16
CA ARG A 617 -8.91 -3.27 -18.19
C ARG A 617 -10.34 -2.76 -18.04
N ILE A 618 -10.78 -2.66 -16.79
CA ILE A 618 -12.08 -2.09 -16.46
C ILE A 618 -11.95 -0.56 -16.48
N SER A 619 -12.70 0.08 -17.37
CA SER A 619 -12.66 1.52 -17.59
C SER A 619 -14.07 2.12 -17.57
N ILE A 620 -14.14 3.41 -17.26
CA ILE A 620 -15.39 4.17 -17.33
C ILE A 620 -15.74 4.41 -18.79
N GLN A 621 -17.00 4.12 -19.18
CA GLN A 621 -17.50 4.33 -20.54
C GLN A 621 -18.37 5.57 -20.65
N ASN A 622 -19.26 5.77 -19.70
CA ASN A 622 -20.08 6.95 -19.56
C ASN A 622 -20.01 7.40 -18.10
N GLY A 623 -20.00 8.67 -17.89
CA GLY A 623 -20.02 9.27 -16.57
C GLY A 623 -20.04 10.80 -16.73
N ASN A 624 -20.40 11.50 -15.71
CA ASN A 624 -20.21 12.94 -15.69
C ASN A 624 -18.71 13.25 -15.56
N PRO A 625 -18.02 13.70 -16.64
CA PRO A 625 -16.59 14.00 -16.57
C PRO A 625 -16.29 15.20 -15.65
N ASN A 626 -17.32 15.99 -15.29
CA ASN A 626 -17.24 17.06 -14.31
C ASN A 626 -17.78 16.62 -12.95
N GLY A 627 -18.14 15.34 -12.79
CA GLY A 627 -18.62 14.81 -11.53
C GLY A 627 -17.51 14.97 -10.48
N ASP A 628 -17.83 15.70 -9.44
CA ASP A 628 -17.05 15.72 -8.21
C ASP A 628 -16.80 14.27 -7.76
N ILE A 629 -15.65 14.02 -7.12
CA ILE A 629 -15.35 12.74 -6.47
C ILE A 629 -16.47 12.25 -5.55
N PHE A 630 -17.40 13.10 -5.23
CA PHE A 630 -18.56 12.87 -4.37
C PHE A 630 -19.87 12.58 -5.12
N SER A 631 -19.94 12.92 -6.39
CA SER A 631 -21.11 12.66 -7.22
C SER A 631 -20.78 11.54 -8.21
N ARG A 632 -21.09 10.32 -7.85
CA ARG A 632 -21.26 9.29 -8.87
C ARG A 632 -22.62 9.51 -9.51
N ASP A 633 -22.55 9.96 -10.73
CA ASP A 633 -23.73 10.05 -11.56
C ASP A 633 -24.36 8.65 -11.70
N ALA A 634 -25.66 8.57 -11.56
CA ALA A 634 -26.46 7.37 -11.82
C ALA A 634 -26.21 6.76 -13.22
N THR A 635 -25.55 7.51 -14.09
CA THR A 635 -25.24 7.13 -15.47
C THR A 635 -23.84 6.56 -15.67
N THR A 636 -22.98 6.48 -14.62
CA THR A 636 -21.63 5.91 -14.75
C THR A 636 -21.72 4.43 -15.12
N THR A 637 -21.17 4.06 -16.26
CA THR A 637 -21.11 2.67 -16.74
C THR A 637 -19.66 2.26 -16.92
N PHE A 638 -19.40 0.96 -16.74
CA PHE A 638 -18.09 0.38 -16.87
C PHE A 638 -18.08 -0.68 -17.99
N ALA A 639 -16.94 -0.83 -18.63
CA ALA A 639 -16.70 -1.91 -19.59
C ALA A 639 -15.24 -2.36 -19.53
N ASN A 640 -15.00 -3.59 -19.98
CA ASN A 640 -13.66 -4.07 -20.24
C ASN A 640 -13.16 -3.46 -21.56
N GLN A 641 -12.51 -2.32 -21.47
CA GLN A 641 -11.96 -1.62 -22.62
C GLN A 641 -10.55 -1.16 -22.30
N GLY A 642 -9.64 -1.49 -23.20
CA GLY A 642 -8.27 -1.06 -23.04
C GLY A 642 -7.37 -2.07 -22.38
N GLY A 643 -6.17 -1.62 -22.13
CA GLY A 643 -5.10 -2.37 -21.51
C GLY A 643 -3.85 -1.51 -21.43
N ILE A 644 -2.80 -2.09 -20.88
CA ILE A 644 -1.47 -1.50 -20.82
C ILE A 644 -0.48 -2.48 -21.41
N SER A 645 0.43 -1.99 -22.23
CA SER A 645 1.65 -2.68 -22.65
C SER A 645 2.82 -2.07 -21.87
N SER A 646 3.59 -2.90 -21.20
CA SER A 646 4.80 -2.48 -20.51
C SER A 646 5.94 -3.38 -20.93
N GLU A 647 7.02 -2.80 -21.44
CA GLU A 647 8.21 -3.54 -21.83
C GLU A 647 9.48 -2.76 -21.45
N GLY A 648 10.55 -3.48 -21.15
CA GLY A 648 11.74 -2.82 -20.70
C GLY A 648 12.93 -3.73 -20.43
N VAL A 649 13.97 -3.09 -19.92
CA VAL A 649 15.23 -3.74 -19.55
C VAL A 649 15.66 -3.25 -18.18
N GLU A 650 16.13 -4.17 -17.35
CA GLU A 650 16.62 -3.92 -16.00
C GLU A 650 18.03 -4.47 -15.85
N LEU A 651 18.95 -3.65 -15.35
CA LEU A 651 20.34 -4.01 -15.03
C LEU A 651 20.54 -3.88 -13.52
N THR A 652 21.16 -4.86 -12.91
CA THR A 652 21.63 -4.81 -11.52
C THR A 652 23.09 -5.20 -11.46
N LEU A 653 23.87 -4.44 -10.69
CA LEU A 653 25.30 -4.67 -10.45
C LEU A 653 25.56 -4.73 -8.95
N ARG A 654 26.46 -5.60 -8.53
CA ARG A 654 26.90 -5.75 -7.16
C ARG A 654 28.40 -5.99 -7.09
N ALA A 655 29.07 -5.34 -6.14
CA ALA A 655 30.43 -5.64 -5.76
C ALA A 655 30.56 -5.59 -4.24
N MET A 656 31.00 -6.70 -3.63
CA MET A 656 31.10 -6.81 -2.17
C MET A 656 32.53 -7.20 -1.78
N GLY A 657 33.21 -6.28 -1.11
CA GLY A 657 34.52 -6.52 -0.52
C GLY A 657 34.47 -6.35 1.00
N THR A 658 35.57 -6.61 1.66
CA THR A 658 35.70 -6.47 3.12
C THR A 658 35.58 -5.00 3.55
N ALA A 659 36.17 -4.08 2.79
CA ALA A 659 36.23 -2.66 3.08
C ALA A 659 35.19 -1.83 2.33
N TYR A 660 34.56 -2.37 1.30
CA TYR A 660 33.60 -1.64 0.47
C TYR A 660 32.48 -2.55 -0.03
N GLU A 661 31.33 -1.96 -0.30
CA GLU A 661 30.20 -2.57 -0.99
C GLU A 661 29.68 -1.58 -2.00
N LEU A 662 29.34 -2.07 -3.19
CA LEU A 662 28.69 -1.29 -4.23
C LEU A 662 27.44 -2.04 -4.71
N TYR A 663 26.36 -1.36 -4.78
CA TYR A 663 25.13 -1.82 -5.40
C TYR A 663 24.64 -0.76 -6.39
N ALA A 664 24.25 -1.19 -7.57
CA ALA A 664 23.66 -0.30 -8.56
C ALA A 664 22.58 -1.02 -9.35
N ASN A 665 21.53 -0.31 -9.69
CA ASN A 665 20.56 -0.75 -10.68
C ASN A 665 20.17 0.38 -11.62
N ALA A 666 19.73 0.01 -12.81
CA ALA A 666 19.15 0.91 -13.78
C ALA A 666 18.00 0.21 -14.51
N SER A 667 16.97 0.93 -14.83
CA SER A 667 15.85 0.42 -15.62
C SER A 667 15.44 1.36 -16.73
N TYR A 668 15.06 0.78 -17.85
CA TYR A 668 14.31 1.42 -18.91
C TYR A 668 12.96 0.74 -19.01
N ASN A 669 11.88 1.50 -18.94
CA ASN A 669 10.49 1.01 -18.95
C ASN A 669 9.67 1.83 -19.95
N ASP A 670 9.07 1.20 -20.93
CA ASP A 670 8.08 1.81 -21.81
C ASP A 670 6.70 1.23 -21.49
N ALA A 671 5.94 1.96 -20.68
CA ALA A 671 4.60 1.61 -20.27
C ALA A 671 3.59 2.57 -20.91
N HIS A 672 2.67 2.05 -21.70
CA HIS A 672 1.68 2.84 -22.43
C HIS A 672 0.34 2.12 -22.55
N TYR A 673 -0.72 2.90 -22.73
CA TYR A 673 -2.06 2.37 -22.97
C TYR A 673 -2.15 1.77 -24.37
N SER A 674 -2.76 0.59 -24.49
CA SER A 674 -2.85 -0.18 -25.74
C SER A 674 -4.10 0.12 -26.57
N SER A 675 -5.03 0.92 -26.04
CA SER A 675 -6.29 1.27 -26.72
C SER A 675 -6.88 2.57 -26.17
N ASP A 676 -7.74 3.18 -26.99
CA ASP A 676 -8.46 4.40 -26.61
C ASP A 676 -9.51 4.11 -25.53
N THR A 677 -9.59 5.00 -24.53
CA THR A 677 -10.69 5.09 -23.56
C THR A 677 -11.14 6.56 -23.48
N PRO A 678 -12.01 7.00 -24.41
CA PRO A 678 -12.34 8.42 -24.57
C PRO A 678 -12.99 9.05 -23.34
N ALA A 679 -13.78 8.28 -22.59
CA ALA A 679 -14.41 8.77 -21.35
C ALA A 679 -13.38 9.09 -20.24
N GLU A 680 -12.20 8.50 -20.30
CA GLU A 680 -11.08 8.77 -19.41
C GLU A 680 -10.06 9.74 -20.03
N GLY A 681 -10.27 10.17 -21.27
CA GLY A 681 -9.33 11.05 -21.98
C GLY A 681 -8.04 10.36 -22.44
N ILE A 682 -8.03 9.03 -22.48
CA ILE A 682 -6.86 8.22 -22.84
C ILE A 682 -6.87 7.86 -24.32
N LYS A 683 -5.73 7.99 -24.99
CA LYS A 683 -5.48 7.50 -26.34
C LYS A 683 -4.49 6.35 -26.33
N SER A 684 -4.64 5.47 -27.30
CA SER A 684 -3.64 4.40 -27.55
C SER A 684 -2.26 5.02 -27.77
N GLY A 685 -1.25 4.47 -27.11
CA GLY A 685 0.11 5.02 -27.11
C GLY A 685 0.37 6.09 -26.06
N ASP A 686 -0.63 6.58 -25.33
CA ASP A 686 -0.41 7.49 -24.20
C ASP A 686 0.41 6.79 -23.10
N PRO A 687 1.41 7.46 -22.52
CA PRO A 687 2.20 6.88 -21.42
C PRO A 687 1.33 6.68 -20.19
N VAL A 688 1.65 5.65 -19.42
CA VAL A 688 1.04 5.44 -18.09
C VAL A 688 1.48 6.57 -17.16
N LEU A 689 0.51 7.15 -16.43
CA LEU A 689 0.79 8.27 -15.54
C LEU A 689 1.69 7.85 -14.38
N GLY A 690 2.63 8.73 -14.03
CA GLY A 690 3.57 8.50 -12.94
C GLY A 690 4.59 7.39 -13.17
N ALA A 691 4.66 6.83 -14.38
CA ALA A 691 5.61 5.78 -14.76
C ALA A 691 6.80 6.39 -15.52
N PRO A 692 7.96 6.62 -14.87
CA PRO A 692 9.13 7.16 -15.55
C PRO A 692 9.73 6.12 -16.50
N ARG A 693 10.20 6.58 -17.66
CA ARG A 693 10.87 5.69 -18.61
C ARG A 693 12.25 5.25 -18.17
N ARG A 694 12.90 5.99 -17.28
CA ARG A 694 14.25 5.69 -16.81
C ARG A 694 14.32 5.90 -15.31
N SER A 695 14.97 4.96 -14.65
CA SER A 695 15.34 5.12 -13.24
C SER A 695 16.67 4.45 -12.96
N ALA A 696 17.36 4.91 -11.94
CA ALA A 696 18.61 4.30 -11.49
C ALA A 696 18.79 4.52 -9.99
N PHE A 697 19.34 3.53 -9.32
CA PHE A 697 19.74 3.61 -7.93
C PHE A 697 21.19 3.14 -7.81
N VAL A 698 22.01 3.90 -7.10
CA VAL A 698 23.40 3.54 -6.81
C VAL A 698 23.64 3.72 -5.32
N GLU A 699 24.29 2.77 -4.70
CA GLU A 699 24.70 2.83 -3.31
C GLU A 699 26.13 2.33 -3.17
N ALA A 700 26.94 3.10 -2.47
CA ALA A 700 28.30 2.76 -2.13
C ALA A 700 28.49 2.83 -0.61
N THR A 701 29.02 1.76 -0.06
CA THR A 701 29.35 1.65 1.36
C THR A 701 30.85 1.48 1.53
N TRP A 702 31.44 2.27 2.43
CA TRP A 702 32.82 2.17 2.87
C TRP A 702 32.90 1.79 4.33
N LYS A 703 33.73 0.80 4.65
CA LYS A 703 33.95 0.25 5.98
C LYS A 703 35.44 0.44 6.35
N PRO A 704 35.84 1.65 6.75
CA PRO A 704 37.25 1.93 7.07
C PRO A 704 37.77 1.07 8.22
N THR A 705 36.93 0.77 9.16
CA THR A 705 37.18 -0.19 10.26
C THR A 705 35.91 -1.00 10.55
N PRO A 706 35.95 -2.07 11.33
CA PRO A 706 34.77 -2.84 11.71
C PRO A 706 33.71 -2.03 12.47
N GLU A 707 34.10 -0.92 13.11
CA GLU A 707 33.24 -0.06 13.87
C GLU A 707 32.49 0.97 13.02
N TRP A 708 33.10 1.39 11.92
CA TRP A 708 32.54 2.45 11.08
C TRP A 708 32.00 1.93 9.76
N ARG A 709 30.83 2.42 9.41
CA ARG A 709 30.21 2.21 8.11
C ARG A 709 29.67 3.53 7.58
N LEU A 710 30.05 3.89 6.37
CA LEU A 710 29.64 5.10 5.69
C LEU A 710 28.98 4.68 4.37
N THR A 711 27.73 4.99 4.20
CA THR A 711 26.96 4.66 2.99
C THR A 711 26.48 5.94 2.33
N ALA A 712 26.71 6.05 1.03
CA ALA A 712 26.13 7.08 0.18
C ALA A 712 25.25 6.44 -0.87
N ASN A 713 24.08 6.99 -1.12
CA ASN A 713 23.19 6.53 -2.18
C ASN A 713 22.74 7.68 -3.08
N ALA A 714 22.40 7.36 -4.31
CA ALA A 714 21.80 8.27 -5.27
C ALA A 714 20.65 7.56 -6.00
N HIS A 715 19.49 8.18 -6.01
CA HIS A 715 18.29 7.69 -6.68
C HIS A 715 17.87 8.68 -7.76
N TYR A 716 18.00 8.29 -9.02
CA TYR A 716 17.53 9.03 -10.18
C TYR A 716 16.18 8.52 -10.64
N VAL A 717 15.23 9.43 -10.82
CA VAL A 717 13.91 9.19 -11.39
C VAL A 717 13.76 10.10 -12.61
N GLY A 718 13.51 9.50 -13.76
CA GLY A 718 13.31 10.22 -15.02
C GLY A 718 11.97 10.96 -15.06
N GLU A 719 11.80 11.75 -16.10
CA GLU A 719 10.52 12.42 -16.37
C GLU A 719 9.39 11.41 -16.53
N ALA A 720 8.20 11.75 -15.99
CA ALA A 720 7.00 10.94 -16.09
C ALA A 720 5.77 11.78 -16.46
N ALA A 721 4.84 11.20 -17.22
CA ALA A 721 3.60 11.88 -17.58
C ALA A 721 2.71 12.09 -16.33
N GLY A 722 2.17 13.28 -16.19
CA GLY A 722 1.27 13.67 -15.11
C GLY A 722 -0.20 13.76 -15.53
N THR A 723 -0.47 13.97 -16.84
CA THR A 723 -1.82 14.02 -17.41
C THR A 723 -1.88 13.23 -18.71
N TYR A 724 -3.07 12.75 -19.10
CA TYR A 724 -3.25 11.96 -20.32
C TYR A 724 -3.18 12.76 -21.62
N GLY A 725 -3.38 14.02 -21.59
CA GLY A 725 -3.41 14.83 -22.80
C GLY A 725 -3.31 16.30 -22.49
N THR A 726 -3.99 17.09 -23.30
CA THR A 726 -4.12 18.50 -23.03
C THR A 726 -5.08 18.75 -21.86
N VAL A 727 -4.78 19.73 -21.05
CA VAL A 727 -5.58 20.11 -19.86
C VAL A 727 -6.33 21.41 -20.16
N ALA A 728 -7.66 21.41 -19.98
CA ALA A 728 -8.45 22.65 -20.12
C ALA A 728 -8.08 23.65 -19.01
N ASN A 729 -7.94 24.90 -19.39
CA ASN A 729 -7.71 25.95 -18.41
C ASN A 729 -9.01 26.29 -17.69
N THR A 730 -9.18 25.80 -16.47
CA THR A 730 -10.33 26.14 -15.61
C THR A 730 -9.96 27.09 -14.47
N VAL A 731 -8.68 27.45 -14.35
CA VAL A 731 -8.16 28.09 -13.13
C VAL A 731 -7.52 29.47 -13.38
N ILE A 732 -6.93 29.72 -14.55
CA ILE A 732 -6.18 30.96 -14.78
C ILE A 732 -6.97 31.90 -15.70
N ALA A 733 -7.47 33.00 -15.15
CA ALA A 733 -8.08 34.08 -15.94
C ALA A 733 -7.04 34.67 -16.90
N GLY A 734 -7.37 34.72 -18.21
CA GLY A 734 -6.49 35.26 -19.24
C GLY A 734 -5.39 34.33 -19.75
N GLY A 735 -5.29 33.11 -19.24
CA GLY A 735 -4.40 32.10 -19.77
C GLY A 735 -4.94 31.39 -21.04
N PRO A 736 -4.14 30.56 -21.73
CA PRO A 736 -4.60 29.81 -22.89
C PRO A 736 -5.76 28.90 -22.52
N ALA A 737 -6.70 28.67 -23.46
CA ALA A 737 -7.86 27.81 -23.21
C ALA A 737 -7.50 26.35 -22.93
N VAL A 738 -6.36 25.90 -23.42
CA VAL A 738 -5.89 24.52 -23.29
C VAL A 738 -4.38 24.51 -23.05
N TYR A 739 -3.95 23.72 -22.09
CA TYR A 739 -2.54 23.48 -21.78
C TYR A 739 -2.05 22.14 -22.36
N PRO A 740 -0.77 22.01 -22.76
CA PRO A 740 -0.21 20.75 -23.17
C PRO A 740 -0.17 19.74 -22.00
N ARG A 741 0.10 18.46 -22.34
CA ARG A 741 0.34 17.41 -21.34
C ARG A 741 1.34 17.89 -20.30
N GLN A 742 1.00 17.70 -19.03
CA GLN A 742 1.91 17.98 -17.93
C GLN A 742 2.85 16.80 -17.69
N TYR A 743 4.07 17.13 -17.28
CA TYR A 743 5.08 16.14 -16.90
C TYR A 743 5.64 16.47 -15.53
N MET A 744 5.88 15.42 -14.75
CA MET A 744 6.72 15.52 -13.56
C MET A 744 8.19 15.55 -14.01
N PRO A 745 8.96 16.61 -13.68
CA PRO A 745 10.37 16.70 -14.07
C PRO A 745 11.22 15.60 -13.45
N ALA A 746 12.28 15.21 -14.16
CA ALA A 746 13.27 14.29 -13.60
C ALA A 746 14.01 14.89 -12.40
N TYR A 747 14.38 14.03 -11.45
CA TYR A 747 15.11 14.41 -10.26
C TYR A 747 16.13 13.35 -9.83
N THR A 748 17.12 13.79 -9.04
CA THR A 748 18.06 12.91 -8.35
C THR A 748 18.07 13.28 -6.87
N LEU A 749 17.89 12.27 -6.02
CA LEU A 749 18.03 12.40 -4.57
C LEU A 749 19.31 11.72 -4.13
N VAL A 750 20.03 12.34 -3.20
CA VAL A 750 21.25 11.78 -2.60
C VAL A 750 21.00 11.63 -1.12
N GLY A 751 21.35 10.46 -0.57
CA GLY A 751 21.29 10.15 0.85
C GLY A 751 22.67 9.76 1.39
N LEU A 752 22.87 10.00 2.67
CA LEU A 752 24.05 9.59 3.43
C LEU A 752 23.62 8.85 4.69
N ASN A 753 24.33 7.79 5.01
CA ASN A 753 24.18 7.06 6.26
C ASN A 753 25.54 6.85 6.91
N PHE A 754 25.65 7.17 8.19
CA PHE A 754 26.82 6.94 9.02
C PHE A 754 26.43 6.04 10.18
N THR A 755 27.06 4.89 10.29
CA THR A 755 26.85 3.96 11.40
C THR A 755 28.15 3.78 12.17
N TYR A 756 28.05 3.84 13.50
CA TYR A 756 29.16 3.60 14.42
C TYR A 756 28.79 2.53 15.45
N LYS A 757 29.60 1.48 15.52
CA LYS A 757 29.47 0.34 16.44
C LYS A 757 30.69 0.30 17.36
N PRO A 758 30.68 0.94 18.54
CA PRO A 758 31.82 0.95 19.45
C PRO A 758 32.24 -0.46 19.85
N ARG A 759 33.53 -0.66 20.03
CA ARG A 759 34.08 -1.90 20.62
C ARG A 759 33.70 -1.98 22.09
N GLY A 760 33.27 -3.18 22.50
CA GLY A 760 32.89 -3.45 23.89
C GLY A 760 31.46 -3.02 24.22
N SER A 761 31.08 -3.18 25.44
CA SER A 761 29.77 -2.88 25.98
C SER A 761 29.76 -1.50 26.66
N LEU A 762 29.01 -0.55 26.12
CA LEU A 762 28.85 0.79 26.74
C LEU A 762 27.90 0.77 27.97
N PHE A 763 26.93 -0.17 27.97
CA PHE A 763 25.91 -0.25 29.03
C PHE A 763 26.04 -1.51 29.88
N GLY A 764 27.18 -2.18 29.87
CA GLY A 764 27.43 -3.41 30.61
C GLY A 764 26.72 -4.64 30.07
N TYR A 765 26.83 -5.77 30.77
CA TYR A 765 26.13 -7.03 30.45
C TYR A 765 26.30 -7.56 29.01
N GLY A 766 27.44 -7.29 28.36
CA GLY A 766 27.70 -7.72 26.98
C GLY A 766 26.86 -6.99 25.92
N SER A 767 26.21 -5.86 26.27
CA SER A 767 25.36 -5.10 25.35
C SER A 767 26.16 -4.60 24.14
N ARG A 768 25.53 -4.66 22.95
CA ARG A 768 26.05 -4.10 21.69
C ARG A 768 25.30 -2.83 21.38
N THR A 769 26.05 -1.75 21.26
CA THR A 769 25.48 -0.44 20.93
C THR A 769 25.78 -0.08 19.47
N GLU A 770 24.83 0.55 18.84
CA GLU A 770 24.95 1.09 17.48
C GLU A 770 24.37 2.50 17.46
N PHE A 771 25.11 3.45 16.88
CA PHE A 771 24.65 4.80 16.58
C PHE A 771 24.55 4.97 15.09
N ALA A 772 23.47 5.58 14.61
CA ALA A 772 23.31 5.91 13.21
C ALA A 772 22.89 7.37 13.03
N LEU A 773 23.41 7.99 11.96
CA LEU A 773 23.01 9.30 11.46
C LEU A 773 22.67 9.17 9.98
N ASN A 774 21.46 9.55 9.62
CA ASN A 774 20.95 9.48 8.24
C ASN A 774 20.61 10.89 7.76
N VAL A 775 20.95 11.17 6.52
CA VAL A 775 20.56 12.39 5.80
C VAL A 775 19.91 11.97 4.49
N ASP A 776 18.61 12.22 4.35
CA ASP A 776 17.88 12.01 3.10
C ASP A 776 17.76 13.33 2.35
N ASN A 777 17.76 13.26 1.01
CA ASN A 777 17.69 14.43 0.14
C ASN A 777 18.74 15.50 0.53
N LEU A 778 20.01 15.10 0.57
CA LEU A 778 21.15 15.90 1.04
C LEU A 778 21.20 17.33 0.45
N PHE A 779 20.89 17.46 -0.83
CA PHE A 779 20.93 18.74 -1.56
C PHE A 779 19.61 19.54 -1.49
N ASP A 780 18.66 19.09 -0.66
CA ASP A 780 17.35 19.72 -0.50
C ASP A 780 16.64 19.93 -1.84
N ARG A 781 16.69 18.90 -2.70
CA ARG A 781 16.05 18.95 -4.01
C ARG A 781 14.55 19.01 -3.84
N HIS A 782 13.93 20.03 -4.41
CA HIS A 782 12.50 20.15 -4.53
C HIS A 782 12.02 19.33 -5.74
N TYR A 783 11.04 18.45 -5.56
CA TYR A 783 10.57 17.55 -6.60
C TYR A 783 9.11 17.14 -6.41
N LEU A 784 8.49 16.67 -7.48
CA LEU A 784 7.18 16.05 -7.45
C LEU A 784 7.36 14.54 -7.19
N GLY A 785 6.79 14.06 -6.09
CA GLY A 785 6.95 12.68 -5.66
C GLY A 785 6.07 11.70 -6.44
N GLY A 786 4.91 12.12 -6.91
CA GLY A 786 4.01 11.23 -7.65
C GLY A 786 2.71 11.88 -8.07
N VAL A 787 2.00 11.23 -8.96
CA VAL A 787 0.66 11.63 -9.38
C VAL A 787 -0.35 11.23 -8.30
N GLY A 788 -1.26 12.11 -7.94
CA GLY A 788 -2.33 11.82 -7.00
C GLY A 788 -3.33 10.80 -7.56
N ALA A 789 -3.74 9.84 -6.73
CA ALA A 789 -4.65 8.75 -7.14
C ALA A 789 -6.07 9.22 -7.49
N GLU A 790 -6.40 10.43 -7.17
CA GLU A 790 -7.74 11.02 -7.42
C GLU A 790 -8.03 11.27 -8.90
N LEU A 791 -7.05 11.05 -9.76
CA LEU A 791 -7.22 11.12 -11.22
C LEU A 791 -8.11 10.00 -11.78
N SER A 792 -8.44 8.99 -10.99
CA SER A 792 -9.20 7.83 -11.47
C SER A 792 -10.71 8.04 -11.55
N SER A 793 -11.26 9.11 -10.96
CA SER A 793 -12.72 9.18 -10.81
C SER A 793 -13.38 10.47 -11.29
N SER A 794 -12.65 11.55 -11.50
CA SER A 794 -13.27 12.81 -11.91
C SER A 794 -12.34 13.61 -12.80
N ASN A 795 -12.64 13.61 -14.05
CA ASN A 795 -12.06 14.43 -15.09
C ASN A 795 -10.52 14.61 -15.03
N PRO A 796 -9.75 13.64 -15.51
CA PRO A 796 -8.29 13.75 -15.62
C PRO A 796 -7.84 14.88 -16.54
N LEU A 797 -8.78 15.58 -17.17
CA LEU A 797 -8.53 16.62 -18.17
C LEU A 797 -8.38 18.02 -17.54
N THR A 798 -8.79 18.23 -16.28
CA THR A 798 -8.87 19.60 -15.78
C THR A 798 -7.65 20.08 -15.03
N THR A 799 -7.00 19.27 -14.23
CA THR A 799 -5.71 19.62 -13.58
C THR A 799 -5.00 18.36 -13.11
N GLY A 800 -3.73 18.19 -13.45
CA GLY A 800 -2.88 17.18 -12.79
C GLY A 800 -2.71 17.57 -11.32
N ARG A 801 -2.88 16.61 -10.41
CA ARG A 801 -2.57 16.79 -8.98
C ARG A 801 -1.36 15.93 -8.63
N TYR A 802 -0.45 16.50 -7.86
CA TYR A 802 0.85 15.89 -7.59
C TYR A 802 1.18 15.95 -6.11
N PHE A 803 1.76 14.87 -5.59
CA PHE A 803 2.35 14.89 -4.26
C PHE A 803 3.73 15.55 -4.28
N LEU A 804 3.98 16.40 -3.31
CA LEU A 804 5.31 16.97 -3.11
C LEU A 804 6.26 15.91 -2.57
N GLY A 805 7.48 15.90 -3.08
CA GLY A 805 8.54 15.08 -2.52
C GLY A 805 9.05 15.65 -1.19
N SER A 806 9.50 14.78 -0.29
CA SER A 806 10.01 15.20 1.02
C SER A 806 11.28 16.05 0.90
N PRO A 807 11.44 17.10 1.74
CA PRO A 807 12.63 17.94 1.77
C PRO A 807 13.81 17.19 2.40
N ARG A 808 14.96 17.86 2.52
CA ARG A 808 16.11 17.33 3.28
C ARG A 808 15.70 17.01 4.71
N THR A 809 16.03 15.79 5.15
CA THR A 809 15.72 15.30 6.50
C THR A 809 16.96 14.66 7.14
N LEU A 810 17.09 14.88 8.43
CA LEU A 810 18.14 14.30 9.27
C LEU A 810 17.50 13.42 10.33
N TYR A 811 18.10 12.26 10.57
CA TYR A 811 17.68 11.33 11.62
C TYR A 811 18.90 10.82 12.35
N ALA A 812 18.82 10.75 13.69
CA ALA A 812 19.81 10.13 14.54
C ALA A 812 19.13 9.01 15.34
N SER A 813 19.79 7.88 15.47
CA SER A 813 19.31 6.78 16.30
C SER A 813 20.41 6.13 17.12
N MET A 814 19.99 5.53 18.22
CA MET A 814 20.79 4.67 19.08
C MET A 814 20.04 3.37 19.29
N ARG A 815 20.71 2.26 19.05
CA ARG A 815 20.20 0.90 19.25
C ARG A 815 21.11 0.15 20.21
N VAL A 816 20.51 -0.46 21.22
CA VAL A 816 21.23 -1.27 22.22
C VAL A 816 20.62 -2.67 22.25
N ARG A 817 21.45 -3.71 22.05
CA ARG A 817 21.07 -5.12 22.18
C ARG A 817 21.78 -5.74 23.39
N PHE A 818 21.07 -6.50 24.21
CA PHE A 818 21.58 -7.10 25.44
C PHE A 818 21.07 -8.51 25.65
#